data_ba10c3f5e36a931d8f8675ad4ccc2940
#
_entry.id   ba10c3f5e36a931d8f8675ad4ccc2940
#
_cell.length_a   1.000
_cell.length_b   1.000
_cell.length_c   1.000
_cell.angle_alpha   90.00
_cell.angle_beta   90.00
_cell.angle_gamma   90.00
#
_symmetry.space_group_name_H-M   'P 1'
#
loop_
_entity.id
_entity.type
_entity.pdbx_description
1 polymer ?
#
loop_
_entity_poly.entity_id
_entity_poly.type
_entity_poly.pdbx_seq_one_letter_code
_entity_poly.pdbx_strand_id
1 'polypeptide(L)'
;MKFIGQIIVVALLLVAGSGWVKAETVSLFVQTHATPRVKFGAEKLAEALKDAKIEFEFVDSIKPGRRTVFIDRNLNGAFHHERFVLSGLTDGSIILAASDDSGVLYGCLELARRIHNEGKLPRITHFDDKPAMTLRGTCIGMQKTFILPGRKVYEYPYTPELFPWFYDKQLWTEYLDFLAANRMNTLYLWSGHPFASLVRLKDYPYAVEVPDDVFQKNQEQYRWLAQECDKRGIWLVQMFYNIFVSKPFAETNGIATQLSAPTPLVADYTRKSIAEFVKEFPNVGLMVCLGEALQGTSNQVAWATQTILPGVLDGMKAAGLKEQPPVVIRTHAMDPEAIMPACFTVYSNLFTETKYNGESLTTYEPRGKAAETHRNMAKLGPHLVNVHILSNLEPFRYGATEFIRKSVLASRDQLGASGLHLYPLAYWNWPYSPDIADPPLKQWERDWIWFEAWARYAWNPDVSATEDRAYWIGRLGDFYGCDNNAAGKILDAYNAAGEVAPMLIRRFGITEGNRQTLSLGMTLDQLVNPKKYGAVEELWLSQAPPGERLEEYVRKEWNKEPHVGETPGTILGETPSSTSSETRKYSNWAFVEMLEANSMVTKNHEEFQRLRNDVECIYQMNEFYTYKVYASKLVLRYNYSHDIQDMELAELCLLKSCDEFRKLADLTDKTYHFANSMQTGHRKIPFPGAANGVGTNYHWSQVLPLYQKELADFQAAVVWLKQNTNLLSAGQSSASVPKATMDESKIQPWSVSPLKLISTNAETYEVKLGARPFVDRKYTITELAPELNGLTGIRFSHEEAKNGRYVPVEFEVTEPVRVLVGYFQNERDLWLQVPNLDFASQADERGGVDVLLRNAVVIDECPPVNVHAFRFEPGRHKLELIGKGSFVILGVVPQSVKLEKRDAGKGMK
;
A
#
# COMPACT_ATOMS: atom_id res chain seq x y z
N MET A 1 34.29 21.69 24.83
CA MET A 1 34.70 23.05 25.31
C MET A 1 36.16 23.39 24.97
N LYS A 2 37.12 22.50 25.05
CA LYS A 2 38.52 22.86 24.69
C LYS A 2 38.78 23.06 23.18
N PHE A 3 38.07 22.33 22.31
CA PHE A 3 38.24 22.41 20.84
C PHE A 3 37.52 23.59 20.21
N ILE A 4 36.31 23.95 20.70
CA ILE A 4 35.63 25.20 20.27
C ILE A 4 36.42 26.41 20.68
N GLY A 5 37.09 26.37 21.83
CA GLY A 5 38.01 27.42 22.29
C GLY A 5 39.23 27.61 21.37
N GLN A 6 39.73 26.53 20.75
CA GLN A 6 40.88 26.66 19.83
C GLN A 6 40.47 27.18 18.45
N ILE A 7 39.29 26.83 17.95
CA ILE A 7 38.74 27.39 16.70
C ILE A 7 38.41 28.90 16.88
N ILE A 8 37.84 29.26 18.00
CA ILE A 8 37.53 30.68 18.31
C ILE A 8 38.79 31.52 18.49
N VAL A 9 39.84 30.98 19.09
CA VAL A 9 41.12 31.70 19.27
C VAL A 9 41.86 31.84 17.94
N VAL A 10 41.78 30.88 17.02
CA VAL A 10 42.39 30.99 15.68
C VAL A 10 41.60 31.97 14.81
N ALA A 11 40.27 32.03 14.94
CA ALA A 11 39.43 33.00 14.22
C ALA A 11 39.68 34.49 14.68
N LEU A 12 40.02 34.67 15.94
CA LEU A 12 40.36 36.03 16.48
C LEU A 12 41.75 36.57 16.05
N LEU A 13 42.64 35.68 15.60
CA LEU A 13 43.95 36.11 15.07
C LEU A 13 43.98 36.48 13.59
N LEU A 14 42.87 36.25 12.85
CA LEU A 14 42.74 36.51 11.40
C LEU A 14 42.13 37.88 11.07
N VAL A 15 41.79 38.72 12.05
CA VAL A 15 41.05 40.00 11.84
C VAL A 15 41.96 41.21 11.50
N ALA A 16 43.27 41.01 11.32
CA ALA A 16 44.17 42.08 10.96
C ALA A 16 44.72 41.99 9.51
N GLY A 17 43.84 42.27 8.52
CA GLY A 17 44.32 42.35 7.13
C GLY A 17 43.19 42.71 6.15
N SER A 18 42.87 44.00 6.02
CA SER A 18 41.94 44.52 5.00
C SER A 18 42.68 44.64 3.66
N GLY A 19 42.49 43.62 2.82
CA GLY A 19 42.92 43.67 1.43
C GLY A 19 41.77 43.22 0.50
N TRP A 20 41.54 43.95 -0.56
CA TRP A 20 40.56 43.68 -1.63
C TRP A 20 40.76 42.26 -2.19
N VAL A 21 39.71 41.40 -2.10
CA VAL A 21 39.77 40.01 -2.47
C VAL A 21 39.41 39.83 -3.94
N LYS A 22 40.37 39.34 -4.75
CA LYS A 22 40.18 38.71 -6.08
C LYS A 22 39.26 37.50 -5.93
N ALA A 23 38.65 37.02 -7.06
CA ALA A 23 37.79 35.83 -7.09
C ALA A 23 38.37 34.75 -6.19
N GLU A 24 37.75 34.51 -5.06
CA GLU A 24 38.36 33.74 -3.97
C GLU A 24 38.06 32.28 -4.12
N THR A 25 39.13 31.48 -4.11
CA THR A 25 39.07 30.05 -3.94
C THR A 25 38.51 29.70 -2.57
N VAL A 26 37.38 28.99 -2.51
CA VAL A 26 36.76 28.52 -1.25
C VAL A 26 37.52 27.28 -0.76
N SER A 27 37.96 27.29 0.49
CA SER A 27 38.55 26.10 1.10
C SER A 27 37.49 25.24 1.74
N LEU A 28 37.45 23.93 1.37
CA LEU A 28 36.62 22.94 2.02
C LEU A 28 37.49 22.15 3.00
N PHE A 29 37.38 22.47 4.29
CA PHE A 29 38.13 21.77 5.33
C PHE A 29 37.37 20.49 5.75
N VAL A 30 37.96 19.33 5.45
CA VAL A 30 37.41 18.01 5.79
C VAL A 30 38.48 17.25 6.56
N GLN A 31 38.10 16.60 7.66
CA GLN A 31 39.04 15.82 8.46
C GLN A 31 39.62 14.66 7.63
N THR A 32 40.93 14.39 7.83
CA THR A 32 41.68 13.34 7.09
C THR A 32 41.06 11.94 7.17
N HIS A 33 40.38 11.64 8.29
CA HIS A 33 39.73 10.33 8.52
C HIS A 33 38.18 10.41 8.41
N ALA A 34 37.67 11.32 7.60
CA ALA A 34 36.24 11.43 7.35
C ALA A 34 35.65 10.12 6.78
N THR A 35 34.46 9.76 7.28
CA THR A 35 33.74 8.56 6.81
C THR A 35 33.30 8.71 5.36
N PRO A 36 32.95 7.63 4.66
CA PRO A 36 32.41 7.71 3.29
C PRO A 36 31.21 8.65 3.19
N ARG A 37 30.33 8.71 4.21
CA ARG A 37 29.15 9.58 4.26
C ARG A 37 29.52 11.05 4.33
N VAL A 38 30.46 11.43 5.17
CA VAL A 38 30.96 12.80 5.26
C VAL A 38 31.66 13.22 3.96
N LYS A 39 32.47 12.32 3.37
CA LYS A 39 33.12 12.60 2.07
C LYS A 39 32.10 12.83 0.96
N PHE A 40 31.07 11.99 0.88
CA PHE A 40 30.00 12.17 -0.10
C PHE A 40 29.29 13.52 0.06
N GLY A 41 28.98 13.94 1.29
CA GLY A 41 28.39 15.25 1.53
C GLY A 41 29.30 16.41 1.08
N ALA A 42 30.59 16.31 1.37
CA ALA A 42 31.59 17.29 0.93
C ALA A 42 31.77 17.30 -0.60
N GLU A 43 31.70 16.14 -1.26
CA GLU A 43 31.72 16.01 -2.73
C GLU A 43 30.50 16.74 -3.36
N LYS A 44 29.28 16.52 -2.81
CA LYS A 44 28.06 17.21 -3.28
C LYS A 44 28.13 18.72 -3.09
N LEU A 45 28.75 19.18 -2.01
CA LEU A 45 29.01 20.61 -1.82
C LEU A 45 30.02 21.14 -2.86
N ALA A 46 31.07 20.39 -3.15
CA ALA A 46 32.06 20.74 -4.18
C ALA A 46 31.46 20.78 -5.58
N GLU A 47 30.55 19.83 -5.90
CA GLU A 47 29.78 19.83 -7.15
C GLU A 47 28.96 21.14 -7.30
N ALA A 48 28.25 21.55 -6.24
CA ALA A 48 27.47 22.79 -6.26
C ALA A 48 28.34 24.05 -6.43
N LEU A 49 29.53 24.09 -5.81
CA LEU A 49 30.48 25.20 -6.02
C LEU A 49 30.96 25.24 -7.48
N LYS A 50 31.29 24.08 -8.05
CA LYS A 50 31.71 23.96 -9.44
C LYS A 50 30.63 24.43 -10.41
N ASP A 51 29.38 24.02 -10.21
CA ASP A 51 28.24 24.43 -11.04
C ASP A 51 27.98 25.92 -10.96
N ALA A 52 28.19 26.53 -9.79
CA ALA A 52 28.13 27.96 -9.56
C ALA A 52 29.38 28.71 -10.08
N LYS A 53 30.36 27.98 -10.69
CA LYS A 53 31.65 28.52 -11.18
C LYS A 53 32.49 29.19 -10.09
N ILE A 54 32.41 28.67 -8.86
CA ILE A 54 33.19 29.09 -7.70
C ILE A 54 34.39 28.15 -7.59
N GLU A 55 35.62 28.72 -7.64
CA GLU A 55 36.83 27.91 -7.42
C GLU A 55 36.89 27.39 -5.99
N PHE A 56 37.26 26.13 -5.82
CA PHE A 56 37.40 25.52 -4.50
C PHE A 56 38.58 24.55 -4.44
N GLU A 57 39.03 24.26 -3.23
CA GLU A 57 40.00 23.21 -2.95
C GLU A 57 39.66 22.49 -1.64
N PHE A 58 39.94 21.17 -1.59
CA PHE A 58 39.91 20.44 -0.35
C PHE A 58 41.18 20.69 0.43
N VAL A 59 41.06 21.00 1.72
CA VAL A 59 42.20 21.30 2.61
C VAL A 59 42.11 20.48 3.89
N ASP A 60 43.26 20.07 4.44
CA ASP A 60 43.43 19.42 5.74
C ASP A 60 43.92 20.37 6.84
N SER A 61 44.26 21.58 6.45
CA SER A 61 44.75 22.65 7.34
C SER A 61 44.19 24.03 6.91
N ILE A 62 44.00 24.93 7.88
CA ILE A 62 43.43 26.26 7.65
C ILE A 62 44.41 27.11 6.86
N LYS A 63 43.94 27.67 5.72
CA LYS A 63 44.72 28.62 4.92
C LYS A 63 44.31 30.06 5.25
N PRO A 64 45.19 30.90 5.81
CA PRO A 64 44.87 32.29 6.12
C PRO A 64 44.40 33.09 4.88
N GLY A 65 43.42 33.97 5.06
CA GLY A 65 42.93 34.87 4.02
C GLY A 65 41.98 34.24 2.98
N ARG A 66 41.47 33.04 3.22
CA ARG A 66 40.51 32.34 2.39
C ARG A 66 39.21 32.06 3.16
N ARG A 67 38.10 32.20 2.50
CA ARG A 67 36.80 31.74 3.03
C ARG A 67 36.85 30.20 3.11
N THR A 68 36.51 29.69 4.26
CA THR A 68 36.57 28.26 4.53
C THR A 68 35.20 27.72 4.97
N VAL A 69 34.78 26.59 4.41
CA VAL A 69 33.69 25.80 4.96
C VAL A 69 34.31 24.70 5.82
N PHE A 70 34.11 24.83 7.13
CA PHE A 70 34.59 23.86 8.12
C PHE A 70 33.51 22.79 8.26
N ILE A 71 33.83 21.57 7.84
CA ILE A 71 32.92 20.42 7.86
C ILE A 71 33.33 19.51 9.01
N ASP A 72 32.54 19.50 10.10
CA ASP A 72 32.90 18.75 11.30
C ASP A 72 31.69 18.15 12.04
N ARG A 73 31.94 17.03 12.74
CA ARG A 73 31.01 16.30 13.59
C ARG A 73 31.19 16.70 15.07
N ASN A 74 30.92 17.92 15.45
CA ASN A 74 31.25 18.42 16.79
C ASN A 74 30.12 19.15 17.54
N LEU A 75 28.84 18.71 17.36
CA LEU A 75 27.76 19.14 18.24
C LEU A 75 27.77 18.29 19.53
N ASN A 76 28.48 18.78 20.54
CA ASN A 76 28.44 18.14 21.86
C ASN A 76 27.05 18.29 22.50
N GLY A 77 26.51 17.18 23.03
CA GLY A 77 25.23 17.15 23.75
C GLY A 77 23.97 17.11 22.85
N ALA A 78 24.12 16.78 21.58
CA ALA A 78 22.99 16.66 20.67
C ALA A 78 22.29 15.32 20.87
N PHE A 79 21.09 15.35 21.47
CA PHE A 79 20.21 14.20 21.64
C PHE A 79 19.38 13.89 20.38
N HIS A 80 19.63 14.58 19.26
CA HIS A 80 18.89 14.39 18.01
C HIS A 80 19.83 13.88 16.92
N HIS A 81 19.53 12.69 16.40
CA HIS A 81 20.16 12.17 15.19
C HIS A 81 19.96 13.14 14.02
N GLU A 82 20.96 13.21 13.13
CA GLU A 82 20.91 13.94 11.87
C GLU A 82 20.77 15.49 12.02
N ARG A 83 20.88 16.03 13.23
CA ARG A 83 20.88 17.47 13.45
C ARG A 83 22.18 18.11 12.95
N PHE A 84 22.04 19.27 12.30
CA PHE A 84 23.20 20.07 11.92
C PHE A 84 22.95 21.55 12.19
N VAL A 85 24.04 22.28 12.36
CA VAL A 85 24.08 23.75 12.57
C VAL A 85 25.05 24.37 11.59
N LEU A 86 24.60 25.41 10.88
CA LEU A 86 25.44 26.26 10.05
C LEU A 86 25.63 27.60 10.75
N SER A 87 26.87 28.01 10.98
CA SER A 87 27.22 29.30 11.62
C SER A 87 28.19 30.04 10.74
N GLY A 88 27.87 31.28 10.40
CA GLY A 88 28.77 32.17 9.65
C GLY A 88 29.75 32.88 10.53
N LEU A 89 30.96 33.04 10.03
CA LEU A 89 32.00 33.85 10.62
C LEU A 89 32.07 35.27 9.97
N THR A 90 32.74 36.20 10.63
CA THR A 90 32.84 37.60 10.18
C THR A 90 33.54 37.73 8.84
N ASP A 91 34.48 36.84 8.52
CA ASP A 91 35.20 36.80 7.23
C ASP A 91 34.37 36.13 6.10
N GLY A 92 33.16 35.68 6.42
CA GLY A 92 32.28 34.99 5.49
C GLY A 92 32.54 33.48 5.40
N SER A 93 33.44 32.91 6.19
CA SER A 93 33.57 31.45 6.37
C SER A 93 32.36 30.87 7.08
N ILE A 94 32.13 29.56 6.90
CA ILE A 94 30.97 28.83 7.44
C ILE A 94 31.47 27.64 8.27
N ILE A 95 30.95 27.51 9.47
CA ILE A 95 31.12 26.32 10.30
C ILE A 95 29.86 25.46 10.13
N LEU A 96 30.03 24.24 9.65
CA LEU A 96 29.04 23.17 9.68
C LEU A 96 29.40 22.24 10.83
N ALA A 97 28.55 22.25 11.87
CA ALA A 97 28.66 21.34 13.00
C ALA A 97 27.46 20.40 13.06
N ALA A 98 27.66 19.11 13.33
CA ALA A 98 26.58 18.14 13.31
C ALA A 98 26.67 17.11 14.45
N SER A 99 25.53 16.48 14.78
CA SER A 99 25.42 15.45 15.82
C SER A 99 26.06 14.11 15.41
N ASP A 100 26.00 13.80 14.11
CA ASP A 100 26.47 12.56 13.50
C ASP A 100 26.86 12.79 12.02
N ASP A 101 27.36 11.74 11.37
CA ASP A 101 27.79 11.81 9.97
C ASP A 101 26.65 12.12 8.99
N SER A 102 25.41 11.69 9.29
CA SER A 102 24.23 12.07 8.50
C SER A 102 23.90 13.54 8.65
N GLY A 103 24.00 14.10 9.84
CA GLY A 103 23.85 15.54 10.04
C GLY A 103 24.89 16.35 9.26
N VAL A 104 26.15 15.88 9.18
CA VAL A 104 27.18 16.49 8.30
C VAL A 104 26.75 16.42 6.84
N LEU A 105 26.32 15.25 6.37
CA LEU A 105 25.82 15.08 5.01
C LEU A 105 24.68 16.07 4.70
N TYR A 106 23.66 16.14 5.54
CA TYR A 106 22.51 17.03 5.31
C TYR A 106 22.86 18.50 5.41
N GLY A 107 23.83 18.87 6.26
CA GLY A 107 24.35 20.22 6.30
C GLY A 107 25.11 20.60 5.02
N CYS A 108 25.89 19.69 4.45
CA CYS A 108 26.54 19.87 3.14
C CYS A 108 25.49 20.01 2.01
N LEU A 109 24.47 19.16 2.00
CA LEU A 109 23.38 19.22 1.01
C LEU A 109 22.58 20.52 1.14
N GLU A 110 22.34 21.02 2.35
CA GLU A 110 21.70 22.32 2.57
C GLU A 110 22.54 23.47 2.02
N LEU A 111 23.84 23.45 2.27
CA LEU A 111 24.75 24.45 1.68
C LEU A 111 24.79 24.37 0.16
N ALA A 112 24.86 23.16 -0.39
CA ALA A 112 24.83 22.91 -1.83
C ALA A 112 23.54 23.47 -2.48
N ARG A 113 22.38 23.22 -1.87
CA ARG A 113 21.08 23.76 -2.29
C ARG A 113 21.07 25.30 -2.29
N ARG A 114 21.61 25.93 -1.24
CA ARG A 114 21.67 27.40 -1.17
C ARG A 114 22.62 27.97 -2.21
N ILE A 115 23.77 27.34 -2.45
CA ILE A 115 24.69 27.75 -3.50
C ILE A 115 24.03 27.66 -4.87
N HIS A 116 23.32 26.55 -5.13
CA HIS A 116 22.58 26.40 -6.39
C HIS A 116 21.55 27.52 -6.61
N ASN A 117 20.80 27.86 -5.57
CA ASN A 117 19.76 28.90 -5.66
C ASN A 117 20.33 30.32 -5.77
N GLU A 118 21.46 30.63 -5.09
CA GLU A 118 22.03 31.96 -5.02
C GLU A 118 23.14 32.20 -6.06
N GLY A 119 23.67 31.14 -6.68
CA GLY A 119 24.85 31.24 -7.57
C GLY A 119 26.13 31.67 -6.87
N LYS A 120 26.18 31.64 -5.54
CA LYS A 120 27.32 32.08 -4.71
C LYS A 120 27.33 31.38 -3.37
N LEU A 121 28.49 31.38 -2.67
CA LEU A 121 28.53 30.89 -1.29
C LEU A 121 27.68 31.80 -0.39
N PRO A 122 26.64 31.29 0.29
CA PRO A 122 25.70 32.10 1.06
C PRO A 122 26.37 32.79 2.25
N ARG A 123 25.81 33.92 2.68
CA ARG A 123 26.09 34.49 3.99
C ARG A 123 25.09 33.96 4.99
N ILE A 124 25.56 33.20 5.96
CA ILE A 124 24.74 32.59 7.01
C ILE A 124 25.08 33.26 8.33
N THR A 125 24.09 33.70 9.10
CA THR A 125 24.29 34.11 10.47
C THR A 125 24.26 32.88 11.39
N HIS A 126 23.12 32.17 11.37
CA HIS A 126 22.91 30.97 12.13
C HIS A 126 21.74 30.21 11.50
N PHE A 127 21.86 28.90 11.38
CA PHE A 127 20.79 28.00 10.90
C PHE A 127 20.93 26.65 11.60
N ASP A 128 19.90 26.24 12.35
CA ASP A 128 19.84 25.00 13.12
C ASP A 128 18.68 24.17 12.56
N ASP A 129 18.95 22.94 12.16
CA ASP A 129 17.95 22.09 11.52
C ASP A 129 18.09 20.63 11.94
N LYS A 130 16.96 19.92 11.99
CA LYS A 130 16.85 18.51 12.37
C LYS A 130 15.57 17.91 11.86
N PRO A 131 15.54 16.58 11.61
CA PRO A 131 14.31 15.92 11.18
C PRO A 131 13.26 15.82 12.30
N ALA A 132 11.98 15.94 11.91
CA ALA A 132 10.86 15.66 12.80
C ALA A 132 10.62 14.14 12.94
N MET A 133 10.99 13.36 11.91
CA MET A 133 10.83 11.90 11.89
C MET A 133 12.17 11.19 11.75
N THR A 134 12.37 10.13 12.54
CA THR A 134 13.64 9.36 12.61
C THR A 134 13.90 8.56 11.35
N LEU A 135 12.93 7.75 10.88
CA LEU A 135 13.03 7.00 9.64
C LEU A 135 12.08 7.59 8.59
N ARG A 136 12.62 7.90 7.44
CA ARG A 136 11.91 8.56 6.34
C ARG A 136 12.25 7.84 5.06
N GLY A 137 11.36 6.99 4.59
CA GLY A 137 11.73 6.11 3.49
C GLY A 137 10.59 5.68 2.58
N THR A 138 11.00 5.18 1.45
CA THR A 138 10.14 4.67 0.39
C THR A 138 10.43 3.21 0.09
N CYS A 139 9.46 2.52 -0.47
CA CYS A 139 9.51 1.09 -0.76
C CYS A 139 9.74 0.81 -2.25
N ILE A 140 10.56 -0.18 -2.55
CA ILE A 140 10.65 -0.80 -3.87
C ILE A 140 10.21 -2.26 -3.75
N GLY A 141 9.32 -2.70 -4.66
CA GLY A 141 8.89 -4.10 -4.72
C GLY A 141 9.80 -4.96 -5.58
N MET A 142 10.49 -5.93 -4.97
CA MET A 142 11.04 -7.09 -5.67
C MET A 142 9.89 -8.06 -5.99
N GLN A 143 8.90 -7.57 -6.72
CA GLN A 143 7.64 -8.24 -7.01
C GLN A 143 7.23 -8.05 -8.48
N LYS A 144 6.31 -8.87 -8.91
CA LYS A 144 5.68 -8.79 -10.24
C LYS A 144 4.17 -8.74 -10.10
N THR A 145 3.50 -8.31 -11.14
CA THR A 145 2.04 -8.30 -11.24
C THR A 145 1.42 -9.70 -11.44
N PHE A 146 2.24 -10.75 -11.42
CA PHE A 146 1.82 -12.15 -11.59
C PHE A 146 2.59 -13.06 -10.62
N ILE A 147 2.00 -14.19 -10.24
CA ILE A 147 2.66 -15.22 -9.43
C ILE A 147 3.42 -16.18 -10.36
N LEU A 148 4.65 -16.54 -9.99
CA LEU A 148 5.47 -17.47 -10.76
C LEU A 148 4.86 -18.89 -10.76
N PRO A 149 5.00 -19.65 -11.84
CA PRO A 149 4.56 -21.05 -11.89
C PRO A 149 5.17 -21.88 -10.75
N GLY A 150 4.31 -22.66 -10.08
CA GLY A 150 4.72 -23.48 -8.94
C GLY A 150 4.92 -22.70 -7.63
N ARG A 151 4.65 -21.41 -7.61
CA ARG A 151 4.60 -20.56 -6.40
C ARG A 151 3.17 -20.33 -5.97
N LYS A 152 3.01 -20.02 -4.69
CA LYS A 152 1.70 -19.73 -4.10
C LYS A 152 1.56 -18.30 -3.65
N VAL A 153 2.69 -17.57 -3.53
CA VAL A 153 2.78 -16.23 -2.99
C VAL A 153 3.77 -15.37 -3.78
N TYR A 154 3.88 -14.12 -3.43
CA TYR A 154 4.78 -13.09 -3.99
C TYR A 154 6.26 -13.39 -3.71
N GLU A 155 6.72 -14.53 -4.14
CA GLU A 155 8.07 -15.00 -3.92
C GLU A 155 8.79 -15.12 -5.26
N TYR A 156 9.84 -14.33 -5.40
CA TYR A 156 10.59 -14.20 -6.65
C TYR A 156 12.08 -14.31 -6.36
N PRO A 157 12.79 -15.27 -6.97
CA PRO A 157 14.24 -15.30 -6.90
C PRO A 157 14.84 -14.07 -7.60
N TYR A 158 15.96 -13.56 -7.09
CA TYR A 158 16.64 -12.43 -7.70
C TYR A 158 17.41 -12.92 -8.93
N THR A 159 16.87 -12.65 -10.10
CA THR A 159 17.52 -13.01 -11.37
C THR A 159 17.46 -11.83 -12.35
N PRO A 160 18.43 -11.77 -13.31
CA PRO A 160 18.43 -10.73 -14.34
C PRO A 160 17.16 -10.69 -15.19
N GLU A 161 16.50 -11.84 -15.38
CA GLU A 161 15.29 -11.98 -16.18
C GLU A 161 14.08 -11.36 -15.46
N LEU A 162 13.98 -11.56 -14.14
CA LEU A 162 12.88 -11.02 -13.34
C LEU A 162 13.11 -9.57 -13.00
N PHE A 163 14.33 -9.20 -12.62
CA PHE A 163 14.66 -7.87 -12.11
C PHE A 163 15.92 -7.31 -12.80
N PRO A 164 15.89 -7.04 -14.12
CA PRO A 164 17.08 -6.52 -14.82
C PRO A 164 17.57 -5.20 -14.22
N TRP A 165 16.66 -4.34 -13.76
CA TRP A 165 16.96 -3.07 -13.12
C TRP A 165 17.73 -3.22 -11.78
N PHE A 166 17.61 -4.38 -11.10
CA PHE A 166 18.34 -4.63 -9.87
C PHE A 166 19.86 -4.60 -10.09
N TYR A 167 20.32 -4.98 -11.28
CA TYR A 167 21.74 -5.04 -11.65
C TYR A 167 22.23 -3.75 -12.33
N ASP A 168 21.38 -2.77 -12.54
CA ASP A 168 21.73 -1.48 -13.15
C ASP A 168 22.24 -0.50 -12.09
N LYS A 169 23.58 -0.43 -11.95
CA LYS A 169 24.21 0.46 -10.98
C LYS A 169 24.00 1.94 -11.25
N GLN A 170 23.82 2.34 -12.53
CA GLN A 170 23.57 3.73 -12.85
C GLN A 170 22.17 4.14 -12.38
N LEU A 171 21.16 3.34 -12.69
CA LEU A 171 19.79 3.56 -12.23
C LEU A 171 19.72 3.68 -10.70
N TRP A 172 20.42 2.80 -9.99
CA TRP A 172 20.49 2.87 -8.53
C TRP A 172 21.17 4.14 -8.03
N THR A 173 22.29 4.53 -8.65
CA THR A 173 23.02 5.75 -8.28
C THR A 173 22.13 6.97 -8.41
N GLU A 174 21.43 7.12 -9.54
CA GLU A 174 20.50 8.22 -9.78
C GLU A 174 19.38 8.26 -8.74
N TYR A 175 18.78 7.11 -8.45
CA TYR A 175 17.69 7.04 -7.47
C TYR A 175 18.17 7.32 -6.05
N LEU A 176 19.30 6.77 -5.64
CA LEU A 176 19.87 6.99 -4.30
C LEU A 176 20.32 8.45 -4.11
N ASP A 177 20.87 9.09 -5.15
CA ASP A 177 21.19 10.52 -5.15
C ASP A 177 19.91 11.36 -4.99
N PHE A 178 18.84 10.99 -5.69
CA PHE A 178 17.53 11.63 -5.53
C PHE A 178 16.98 11.49 -4.10
N LEU A 179 17.05 10.31 -3.50
CA LEU A 179 16.62 10.09 -2.11
C LEU A 179 17.46 10.92 -1.13
N ALA A 180 18.78 10.93 -1.29
CA ALA A 180 19.68 11.70 -0.43
C ALA A 180 19.44 13.21 -0.53
N ALA A 181 19.25 13.73 -1.76
CA ALA A 181 18.92 15.13 -1.99
C ALA A 181 17.63 15.56 -1.29
N ASN A 182 16.66 14.65 -1.20
CA ASN A 182 15.41 14.84 -0.47
C ASN A 182 15.51 14.47 1.03
N ARG A 183 16.69 14.14 1.54
CA ARG A 183 16.93 13.76 2.94
C ARG A 183 16.11 12.55 3.40
N MET A 184 15.76 11.67 2.48
CA MET A 184 15.25 10.34 2.82
C MET A 184 16.40 9.47 3.30
N ASN A 185 16.21 8.80 4.43
CA ASN A 185 17.27 8.01 5.08
C ASN A 185 16.95 6.51 5.15
N THR A 186 15.91 6.07 4.48
CA THR A 186 15.52 4.64 4.49
C THR A 186 15.00 4.22 3.12
N LEU A 187 15.46 3.08 2.65
CA LEU A 187 14.98 2.40 1.45
C LEU A 187 14.52 1.00 1.83
N TYR A 188 13.22 0.75 1.76
CA TYR A 188 12.63 -0.57 2.01
C TYR A 188 12.63 -1.38 0.72
N LEU A 189 13.27 -2.55 0.75
CA LEU A 189 13.29 -3.47 -0.39
C LEU A 189 12.41 -4.67 -0.06
N TRP A 190 11.20 -4.69 -0.62
CA TRP A 190 10.20 -5.69 -0.31
C TRP A 190 10.44 -6.99 -1.09
N SER A 191 10.47 -8.11 -0.39
CA SER A 191 10.58 -9.45 -0.98
C SER A 191 9.84 -10.46 -0.10
N GLY A 192 9.43 -11.59 -0.68
CA GLY A 192 8.82 -12.68 0.09
C GLY A 192 9.86 -13.47 0.90
N HIS A 193 10.93 -13.93 0.22
CA HIS A 193 12.00 -14.72 0.82
C HIS A 193 13.35 -14.42 0.14
N PRO A 194 14.04 -13.34 0.54
CA PRO A 194 15.26 -12.88 -0.13
C PRO A 194 16.48 -13.78 0.09
N PHE A 195 16.51 -14.51 1.20
CA PHE A 195 17.68 -15.24 1.68
C PHE A 195 18.16 -16.30 0.69
N ALA A 196 17.26 -17.03 0.03
CA ALA A 196 17.59 -18.06 -0.95
C ALA A 196 18.33 -17.54 -2.20
N SER A 197 18.32 -16.23 -2.43
CA SER A 197 19.01 -15.57 -3.55
C SER A 197 20.27 -14.82 -3.11
N LEU A 198 20.49 -14.63 -1.79
CA LEU A 198 21.51 -13.72 -1.26
C LEU A 198 22.50 -14.38 -0.28
N VAL A 199 22.11 -15.48 0.39
CA VAL A 199 22.98 -16.17 1.35
C VAL A 199 23.02 -17.67 1.12
N ARG A 200 24.16 -18.29 1.45
CA ARG A 200 24.37 -19.74 1.35
C ARG A 200 24.73 -20.28 2.73
N LEU A 201 23.85 -21.13 3.24
CA LEU A 201 24.05 -21.72 4.56
C LEU A 201 24.88 -22.98 4.47
N LYS A 202 25.85 -23.11 5.39
CA LYS A 202 26.70 -24.31 5.47
C LYS A 202 25.88 -25.59 5.70
N ASP A 203 24.87 -25.51 6.58
CA ASP A 203 24.03 -26.64 6.96
C ASP A 203 22.91 -26.94 5.94
N TYR A 204 22.56 -25.95 5.11
CA TYR A 204 21.48 -26.03 4.11
C TYR A 204 21.95 -25.51 2.74
N PRO A 205 23.07 -26.05 2.16
CA PRO A 205 23.62 -25.48 0.92
C PRO A 205 22.67 -25.62 -0.27
N TYR A 206 21.77 -26.58 -0.23
CA TYR A 206 20.74 -26.83 -1.23
C TYR A 206 19.57 -25.81 -1.19
N ALA A 207 19.48 -24.96 -0.17
CA ALA A 207 18.39 -23.99 -0.05
C ALA A 207 18.54 -22.78 -0.99
N VAL A 208 19.68 -22.61 -1.64
CA VAL A 208 19.89 -21.55 -2.64
C VAL A 208 19.01 -21.85 -3.86
N GLU A 209 18.35 -20.83 -4.37
CA GLU A 209 17.31 -20.96 -5.39
C GLU A 209 17.71 -20.44 -6.77
N VAL A 210 18.90 -19.91 -6.89
CA VAL A 210 19.45 -19.32 -8.12
C VAL A 210 20.75 -20.06 -8.52
N PRO A 211 21.12 -20.08 -9.81
CA PRO A 211 22.40 -20.61 -10.26
C PRO A 211 23.60 -19.94 -9.60
N ASP A 212 24.74 -20.63 -9.49
CA ASP A 212 25.92 -20.13 -8.77
C ASP A 212 26.45 -18.80 -9.31
N ASP A 213 26.46 -18.62 -10.62
CA ASP A 213 26.89 -17.36 -11.25
C ASP A 213 25.91 -16.20 -10.94
N VAL A 214 24.61 -16.47 -10.91
CA VAL A 214 23.59 -15.49 -10.51
C VAL A 214 23.71 -15.20 -9.02
N PHE A 215 23.95 -16.22 -8.18
CA PHE A 215 24.17 -16.04 -6.76
C PHE A 215 25.35 -15.10 -6.46
N GLN A 216 26.48 -15.29 -7.12
CA GLN A 216 27.64 -14.42 -6.97
C GLN A 216 27.32 -12.98 -7.41
N LYS A 217 26.68 -12.81 -8.57
CA LYS A 217 26.22 -11.48 -9.03
C LYS A 217 25.28 -10.81 -8.04
N ASN A 218 24.37 -11.57 -7.44
CA ASN A 218 23.44 -11.05 -6.42
C ASN A 218 24.19 -10.55 -5.19
N GLN A 219 25.15 -11.33 -4.68
CA GLN A 219 25.94 -10.93 -3.52
C GLN A 219 26.77 -9.68 -3.80
N GLU A 220 27.44 -9.60 -4.96
CA GLU A 220 28.21 -8.42 -5.36
C GLU A 220 27.34 -7.19 -5.50
N GLN A 221 26.20 -7.32 -6.21
CA GLN A 221 25.28 -6.23 -6.43
C GLN A 221 24.64 -5.75 -5.12
N TYR A 222 24.19 -6.67 -4.26
CA TYR A 222 23.56 -6.33 -2.99
C TYR A 222 24.54 -5.66 -2.02
N ARG A 223 25.79 -6.14 -1.95
CA ARG A 223 26.86 -5.54 -1.15
C ARG A 223 27.19 -4.13 -1.64
N TRP A 224 27.31 -3.95 -2.95
CA TRP A 224 27.51 -2.64 -3.57
C TRP A 224 26.34 -1.71 -3.23
N LEU A 225 25.09 -2.16 -3.39
CA LEU A 225 23.89 -1.37 -3.08
C LEU A 225 23.87 -0.95 -1.59
N ALA A 226 24.15 -1.86 -0.67
CA ALA A 226 24.21 -1.56 0.76
C ALA A 226 25.28 -0.49 1.08
N GLN A 227 26.45 -0.56 0.44
CA GLN A 227 27.54 0.42 0.59
C GLN A 227 27.15 1.79 0.01
N GLU A 228 26.50 1.83 -1.16
CA GLU A 228 26.04 3.09 -1.77
C GLU A 228 24.89 3.73 -0.97
N CYS A 229 24.04 2.93 -0.36
CA CYS A 229 23.03 3.42 0.60
C CYS A 229 23.71 4.03 1.84
N ASP A 230 24.64 3.32 2.48
CA ASP A 230 25.35 3.81 3.67
C ASP A 230 26.14 5.10 3.41
N LYS A 231 26.82 5.16 2.28
CA LYS A 231 27.53 6.36 1.80
C LYS A 231 26.62 7.59 1.72
N ARG A 232 25.33 7.40 1.43
CA ARG A 232 24.33 8.47 1.32
C ARG A 232 23.47 8.65 2.57
N GLY A 233 23.82 7.99 3.67
CA GLY A 233 23.06 8.08 4.91
C GLY A 233 21.71 7.37 4.87
N ILE A 234 21.55 6.40 3.98
CA ILE A 234 20.34 5.65 3.75
C ILE A 234 20.48 4.25 4.36
N TRP A 235 19.56 3.87 5.24
CA TRP A 235 19.39 2.49 5.65
C TRP A 235 18.71 1.70 4.54
N LEU A 236 19.39 0.70 3.98
CA LEU A 236 18.73 -0.33 3.21
C LEU A 236 18.03 -1.28 4.19
N VAL A 237 16.72 -1.42 4.11
CA VAL A 237 15.91 -2.29 4.96
C VAL A 237 15.31 -3.39 4.11
N GLN A 238 15.81 -4.62 4.31
CA GLN A 238 15.28 -5.80 3.62
C GLN A 238 14.01 -6.27 4.28
N MET A 239 12.90 -6.17 3.54
CA MET A 239 11.63 -6.73 3.97
C MET A 239 11.55 -8.21 3.58
N PHE A 240 10.89 -9.00 4.42
CA PHE A 240 10.55 -10.38 4.13
C PHE A 240 9.28 -10.81 4.86
N TYR A 241 8.60 -11.83 4.31
CA TYR A 241 7.51 -12.48 5.03
C TYR A 241 8.04 -13.51 5.99
N ASN A 242 7.31 -13.67 7.09
CA ASN A 242 7.60 -14.69 8.07
C ASN A 242 7.34 -16.09 7.52
N ILE A 243 8.00 -17.08 8.10
CA ILE A 243 7.76 -18.52 7.94
C ILE A 243 7.65 -19.01 6.48
N PHE A 244 8.31 -18.27 5.57
CA PHE A 244 8.55 -18.71 4.20
C PHE A 244 9.91 -19.40 4.14
N VAL A 245 10.01 -20.44 3.33
CA VAL A 245 11.25 -21.14 3.02
C VAL A 245 11.42 -21.22 1.51
N SER A 246 12.67 -21.38 1.05
CA SER A 246 12.92 -21.52 -0.37
C SER A 246 12.29 -22.79 -0.95
N LYS A 247 11.97 -22.76 -2.24
CA LYS A 247 11.42 -23.94 -2.91
C LYS A 247 12.33 -25.18 -2.81
N PRO A 248 13.68 -25.08 -3.06
CA PRO A 248 14.56 -26.23 -2.89
C PRO A 248 14.62 -26.76 -1.45
N PHE A 249 14.57 -25.87 -0.46
CA PHE A 249 14.48 -26.29 0.94
C PHE A 249 13.18 -27.04 1.24
N ALA A 250 12.06 -26.52 0.76
CA ALA A 250 10.75 -27.15 0.94
C ALA A 250 10.68 -28.54 0.29
N GLU A 251 11.11 -28.65 -0.97
CA GLU A 251 11.13 -29.90 -1.73
C GLU A 251 12.01 -30.96 -1.07
N THR A 252 13.23 -30.58 -0.65
CA THR A 252 14.18 -31.51 0.01
C THR A 252 13.65 -32.06 1.34
N ASN A 253 12.89 -31.25 2.07
CA ASN A 253 12.38 -31.63 3.40
C ASN A 253 10.90 -32.08 3.37
N GLY A 254 10.26 -32.16 2.20
CA GLY A 254 8.86 -32.60 2.06
C GLY A 254 7.85 -31.70 2.76
N ILE A 255 8.11 -30.38 2.80
CA ILE A 255 7.23 -29.38 3.42
C ILE A 255 6.74 -28.33 2.41
N ALA A 256 5.74 -27.56 2.78
CA ALA A 256 5.29 -26.42 1.98
C ALA A 256 6.29 -25.25 2.04
N THR A 257 6.31 -24.38 1.01
CA THR A 257 7.12 -23.14 0.99
C THR A 257 6.62 -22.11 1.98
N GLN A 258 5.36 -22.19 2.38
CA GLN A 258 4.72 -21.36 3.39
C GLN A 258 4.05 -22.25 4.44
N LEU A 259 4.32 -21.98 5.70
CA LEU A 259 3.75 -22.72 6.82
C LEU A 259 2.84 -21.79 7.66
N SER A 260 2.00 -22.41 8.49
CA SER A 260 1.13 -21.69 9.43
C SER A 260 1.62 -21.73 10.89
N ALA A 261 2.57 -22.64 11.18
CA ALA A 261 3.18 -22.78 12.50
C ALA A 261 4.67 -23.12 12.38
N PRO A 262 5.50 -22.68 13.34
CA PRO A 262 6.92 -22.98 13.34
C PRO A 262 7.19 -24.46 13.63
N THR A 263 8.25 -24.97 13.01
CA THR A 263 8.85 -26.27 13.36
C THR A 263 10.31 -26.03 13.76
N PRO A 264 10.94 -26.93 14.54
CA PRO A 264 12.35 -26.79 14.89
C PRO A 264 13.26 -26.62 13.67
N LEU A 265 13.00 -27.38 12.59
CA LEU A 265 13.76 -27.33 11.34
C LEU A 265 13.66 -25.95 10.68
N VAL A 266 12.43 -25.43 10.55
CA VAL A 266 12.19 -24.13 9.89
C VAL A 266 12.70 -22.98 10.74
N ALA A 267 12.61 -23.08 12.07
CA ALA A 267 13.18 -22.09 12.99
C ALA A 267 14.71 -22.04 12.88
N ASP A 268 15.39 -23.18 12.84
CA ASP A 268 16.85 -23.23 12.67
C ASP A 268 17.29 -22.68 11.31
N TYR A 269 16.62 -23.08 10.24
CA TYR A 269 16.87 -22.54 8.88
C TYR A 269 16.72 -21.03 8.82
N THR A 270 15.57 -20.49 9.33
CA THR A 270 15.29 -19.07 9.27
C THR A 270 16.25 -18.26 10.12
N ARG A 271 16.54 -18.71 11.36
CA ARG A 271 17.50 -18.05 12.25
C ARG A 271 18.89 -17.98 11.62
N LYS A 272 19.39 -19.09 11.04
CA LYS A 272 20.67 -19.14 10.34
C LYS A 272 20.67 -18.27 9.08
N SER A 273 19.58 -18.25 8.32
CA SER A 273 19.44 -17.39 7.15
C SER A 273 19.57 -15.90 7.50
N ILE A 274 18.90 -15.47 8.56
CA ILE A 274 18.98 -14.10 9.07
C ILE A 274 20.39 -13.81 9.59
N ALA A 275 20.98 -14.72 10.36
CA ALA A 275 22.33 -14.54 10.91
C ALA A 275 23.39 -14.41 9.81
N GLU A 276 23.35 -15.26 8.79
CA GLU A 276 24.28 -15.19 7.66
C GLU A 276 24.04 -13.92 6.84
N PHE A 277 22.75 -13.50 6.66
CA PHE A 277 22.43 -12.27 5.95
C PHE A 277 23.00 -11.03 6.65
N VAL A 278 22.80 -10.89 7.96
CA VAL A 278 23.33 -9.75 8.74
C VAL A 278 24.85 -9.77 8.77
N LYS A 279 25.46 -10.95 8.80
CA LYS A 279 26.93 -11.10 8.74
C LYS A 279 27.49 -10.65 7.39
N GLU A 280 26.85 -11.04 6.28
CA GLU A 280 27.30 -10.69 4.91
C GLU A 280 27.01 -9.24 4.55
N PHE A 281 25.94 -8.66 5.09
CA PHE A 281 25.46 -7.31 4.80
C PHE A 281 25.24 -6.50 6.09
N PRO A 282 26.30 -6.09 6.79
CA PRO A 282 26.21 -5.50 8.14
C PRO A 282 25.53 -4.14 8.20
N ASN A 283 25.41 -3.43 7.06
CA ASN A 283 24.77 -2.10 6.98
C ASN A 283 23.31 -2.19 6.54
N VAL A 284 22.66 -3.33 6.69
CA VAL A 284 21.27 -3.56 6.25
C VAL A 284 20.37 -3.77 7.47
N GLY A 285 19.27 -3.03 7.54
CA GLY A 285 18.18 -3.26 8.46
C GLY A 285 17.23 -4.35 7.96
N LEU A 286 16.32 -4.79 8.80
CA LEU A 286 15.36 -5.81 8.46
C LEU A 286 13.93 -5.33 8.75
N MET A 287 12.97 -5.78 7.95
CA MET A 287 11.56 -5.62 8.22
C MET A 287 10.83 -6.94 8.03
N VAL A 288 9.99 -7.32 8.99
CA VAL A 288 9.22 -8.55 8.92
C VAL A 288 7.72 -8.27 9.02
N CYS A 289 6.95 -8.88 8.11
CA CYS A 289 5.52 -9.01 8.26
C CYS A 289 5.23 -10.28 9.06
N LEU A 290 4.97 -10.13 10.36
CA LEU A 290 4.90 -11.28 11.29
C LEU A 290 3.58 -12.05 11.20
N GLY A 291 2.48 -11.38 10.84
CA GLY A 291 1.16 -11.99 10.64
C GLY A 291 1.01 -12.70 9.29
N GLU A 292 -0.17 -12.70 8.74
CA GLU A 292 -0.62 -13.32 7.48
C GLU A 292 -0.48 -14.85 7.45
N ALA A 293 0.72 -15.40 7.34
CA ALA A 293 0.93 -16.84 7.25
C ALA A 293 1.03 -17.50 8.63
N LEU A 294 1.82 -16.92 9.53
CA LEU A 294 2.06 -17.47 10.87
C LEU A 294 0.87 -17.22 11.78
N GLN A 295 0.26 -18.30 12.24
CA GLN A 295 -0.96 -18.24 13.04
C GLN A 295 -0.72 -18.42 14.54
N GLY A 296 -1.55 -17.75 15.33
CA GLY A 296 -1.55 -17.83 16.80
C GLY A 296 -0.54 -16.92 17.46
N THR A 297 -1.01 -16.11 18.40
CA THR A 297 -0.20 -15.13 19.15
C THR A 297 1.04 -15.76 19.79
N SER A 298 0.90 -16.95 20.41
CA SER A 298 2.05 -17.65 21.03
C SER A 298 3.12 -18.03 20.02
N ASN A 299 2.71 -18.49 18.82
CA ASN A 299 3.64 -18.79 17.72
C ASN A 299 4.34 -17.53 17.22
N GLN A 300 3.60 -16.43 17.09
CA GLN A 300 4.16 -15.15 16.63
C GLN A 300 5.16 -14.57 17.64
N VAL A 301 4.86 -14.64 18.94
CA VAL A 301 5.79 -14.24 20.02
C VAL A 301 7.05 -15.11 19.96
N ALA A 302 6.90 -16.44 19.96
CA ALA A 302 8.05 -17.35 19.92
C ALA A 302 8.90 -17.15 18.65
N TRP A 303 8.25 -16.97 17.50
CA TRP A 303 8.94 -16.75 16.22
C TRP A 303 9.77 -15.47 16.22
N ALA A 304 9.20 -14.36 16.68
CA ALA A 304 9.92 -13.10 16.81
C ALA A 304 11.07 -13.18 17.81
N THR A 305 10.80 -13.68 19.04
CA THR A 305 11.74 -13.60 20.17
C THR A 305 12.76 -14.73 20.22
N GLN A 306 12.52 -15.88 19.55
CA GLN A 306 13.40 -17.05 19.58
C GLN A 306 14.05 -17.35 18.23
N THR A 307 13.52 -16.82 17.14
CA THR A 307 14.03 -17.08 15.78
C THR A 307 14.55 -15.82 15.11
N ILE A 308 13.67 -14.82 14.85
CA ILE A 308 14.02 -13.63 14.06
C ILE A 308 15.04 -12.75 14.79
N LEU A 309 14.66 -12.19 15.93
CA LEU A 309 15.52 -11.26 16.67
C LEU A 309 16.83 -11.90 17.13
N PRO A 310 16.84 -13.16 17.64
CA PRO A 310 18.09 -13.85 17.92
C PRO A 310 18.95 -14.10 16.67
N GLY A 311 18.33 -14.36 15.50
CA GLY A 311 19.07 -14.47 14.23
C GLY A 311 19.82 -13.17 13.87
N VAL A 312 19.19 -12.01 14.10
CA VAL A 312 19.86 -10.70 13.93
C VAL A 312 21.03 -10.57 14.90
N LEU A 313 20.84 -10.90 16.19
CA LEU A 313 21.89 -10.82 17.20
C LEU A 313 23.06 -11.78 16.92
N ASP A 314 22.78 -12.99 16.45
CA ASP A 314 23.81 -13.96 16.05
C ASP A 314 24.63 -13.43 14.86
N GLY A 315 23.97 -12.84 13.86
CA GLY A 315 24.62 -12.21 12.70
C GLY A 315 25.48 -11.01 13.09
N MET A 316 24.97 -10.14 13.95
CA MET A 316 25.72 -9.02 14.51
C MET A 316 27.00 -9.47 15.22
N LYS A 317 26.87 -10.50 16.05
CA LYS A 317 28.03 -11.08 16.75
C LYS A 317 29.06 -11.63 15.75
N ALA A 318 28.61 -12.33 14.72
CA ALA A 318 29.47 -12.89 13.69
C ALA A 318 30.16 -11.80 12.84
N ALA A 319 29.49 -10.68 12.57
CA ALA A 319 30.04 -9.53 11.86
C ALA A 319 30.86 -8.57 12.75
N GLY A 320 30.86 -8.75 14.07
CA GLY A 320 31.51 -7.83 15.01
C GLY A 320 30.85 -6.46 15.13
N LEU A 321 29.54 -6.36 14.83
CA LEU A 321 28.77 -5.12 14.91
C LEU A 321 28.54 -4.69 16.36
N LYS A 322 28.79 -3.43 16.65
CA LYS A 322 28.56 -2.82 17.99
C LYS A 322 27.17 -2.20 18.10
N GLU A 323 26.66 -1.65 17.01
CA GLU A 323 25.37 -1.00 16.94
C GLU A 323 24.34 -1.91 16.28
N GLN A 324 23.15 -1.93 16.84
CA GLN A 324 22.05 -2.72 16.30
C GLN A 324 21.48 -2.06 15.03
N PRO A 325 21.42 -2.76 13.89
CA PRO A 325 20.68 -2.26 12.72
C PRO A 325 19.19 -2.12 13.06
N PRO A 326 18.45 -1.23 12.38
CA PRO A 326 17.02 -1.10 12.62
C PRO A 326 16.27 -2.37 12.22
N VAL A 327 15.40 -2.85 13.11
CA VAL A 327 14.46 -3.92 12.82
C VAL A 327 13.04 -3.36 12.93
N VAL A 328 12.23 -3.59 11.92
CA VAL A 328 10.83 -3.15 11.87
C VAL A 328 9.92 -4.36 11.91
N ILE A 329 8.97 -4.39 12.83
CA ILE A 329 7.91 -5.40 12.85
C ILE A 329 6.61 -4.74 12.40
N ARG A 330 6.10 -5.24 11.27
CA ARG A 330 4.82 -4.81 10.71
C ARG A 330 3.67 -5.47 11.46
N THR A 331 2.75 -4.66 11.98
CA THR A 331 1.65 -5.13 12.85
C THR A 331 0.49 -5.78 12.08
N HIS A 332 0.62 -5.94 10.78
CA HIS A 332 -0.43 -6.50 9.93
C HIS A 332 -0.73 -7.97 10.28
N ALA A 333 -2.02 -8.29 10.39
CA ALA A 333 -2.54 -9.63 10.69
C ALA A 333 -1.99 -10.27 11.98
N MET A 334 -1.76 -9.47 13.02
CA MET A 334 -1.30 -9.92 14.33
C MET A 334 -1.98 -9.11 15.44
N ASP A 335 -1.86 -9.59 16.68
CA ASP A 335 -2.18 -8.81 17.89
C ASP A 335 -0.91 -8.10 18.39
N PRO A 336 -0.68 -6.83 18.00
CA PRO A 336 0.58 -6.16 18.31
C PRO A 336 0.73 -5.84 19.79
N GLU A 337 -0.37 -5.63 20.52
CA GLU A 337 -0.33 -5.31 21.94
C GLU A 337 0.10 -6.52 22.79
N ALA A 338 -0.22 -7.72 22.32
CA ALA A 338 0.20 -8.96 22.97
C ALA A 338 1.65 -9.37 22.58
N ILE A 339 2.14 -8.99 21.39
CA ILE A 339 3.41 -9.50 20.84
C ILE A 339 4.57 -8.52 21.08
N MET A 340 4.37 -7.25 20.81
CA MET A 340 5.47 -6.27 20.80
C MET A 340 6.18 -6.07 22.14
N PRO A 341 5.50 -6.10 23.31
CA PRO A 341 6.21 -5.98 24.59
C PRO A 341 7.32 -7.02 24.77
N ALA A 342 7.09 -8.27 24.35
CA ALA A 342 8.11 -9.32 24.41
C ALA A 342 9.26 -9.06 23.44
N CYS A 343 9.00 -8.55 22.25
CA CYS A 343 10.03 -8.23 21.26
C CYS A 343 10.99 -7.14 21.76
N PHE A 344 10.49 -6.09 22.39
CA PHE A 344 11.29 -5.00 22.94
C PHE A 344 12.21 -5.46 24.09
N THR A 345 11.93 -6.58 24.73
CA THR A 345 12.85 -7.16 25.74
C THR A 345 14.08 -7.84 25.12
N VAL A 346 13.99 -8.21 23.84
CA VAL A 346 15.07 -8.94 23.12
C VAL A 346 15.93 -8.01 22.27
N TYR A 347 15.34 -6.97 21.69
CA TYR A 347 15.99 -6.09 20.75
C TYR A 347 15.62 -4.62 20.99
N SER A 348 16.62 -3.73 21.06
CA SER A 348 16.38 -2.34 21.48
C SER A 348 16.19 -1.36 20.31
N ASN A 349 16.86 -1.57 19.14
CA ASN A 349 16.64 -0.74 17.94
C ASN A 349 15.49 -1.31 17.10
N LEU A 350 14.32 -1.41 17.76
CA LEU A 350 13.13 -2.03 17.22
C LEU A 350 12.06 -0.97 16.96
N PHE A 351 11.44 -1.05 15.79
CA PHE A 351 10.33 -0.21 15.36
C PHE A 351 9.08 -1.06 15.15
N THR A 352 7.92 -0.50 15.45
CA THR A 352 6.63 -1.02 14.99
C THR A 352 6.21 -0.29 13.72
N GLU A 353 5.44 -0.96 12.86
CA GLU A 353 4.85 -0.31 11.69
C GLU A 353 3.39 -0.72 11.53
N THR A 354 2.52 0.25 11.28
CA THR A 354 1.09 0.04 11.02
C THR A 354 0.67 0.83 9.77
N LYS A 355 -0.20 0.23 8.95
CA LYS A 355 -0.81 0.94 7.80
C LYS A 355 -1.62 2.14 8.28
N TYR A 356 -1.48 3.29 7.61
CA TYR A 356 -2.08 4.57 8.02
C TYR A 356 -3.59 4.47 8.24
N ASN A 357 -4.32 4.02 7.24
CA ASN A 357 -5.76 3.78 7.29
C ASN A 357 -6.12 2.68 6.27
N GLY A 358 -5.71 1.46 6.53
CA GLY A 358 -5.70 0.41 5.53
C GLY A 358 -4.67 0.68 4.43
N GLU A 359 -4.92 0.19 3.22
CA GLU A 359 -4.02 0.37 2.07
C GLU A 359 -4.42 1.57 1.20
N SER A 360 -4.93 2.61 1.81
CA SER A 360 -5.37 3.83 1.14
C SER A 360 -5.06 5.09 1.95
N LEU A 361 -4.90 6.20 1.24
CA LEU A 361 -4.77 7.52 1.81
C LEU A 361 -6.09 8.27 1.61
N THR A 362 -7.03 8.12 2.54
CA THR A 362 -8.41 8.62 2.40
C THR A 362 -8.73 9.80 3.31
N THR A 363 -7.89 10.04 4.32
CA THR A 363 -8.07 11.13 5.28
C THR A 363 -6.73 11.53 5.86
N TYR A 364 -6.60 12.78 6.27
CA TYR A 364 -5.48 13.25 7.10
C TYR A 364 -5.85 13.33 8.59
N GLU A 365 -7.02 12.83 8.98
CA GLU A 365 -7.48 12.77 10.37
C GLU A 365 -8.01 11.37 10.70
N PRO A 366 -7.13 10.36 10.82
CA PRO A 366 -7.56 9.01 11.17
C PRO A 366 -8.17 8.99 12.58
N ARG A 367 -9.21 8.18 12.77
CA ARG A 367 -9.95 8.03 14.03
C ARG A 367 -10.30 6.57 14.29
N GLY A 368 -11.01 6.32 15.37
CA GLY A 368 -11.48 4.97 15.73
C GLY A 368 -10.33 4.01 16.05
N LYS A 369 -10.57 2.73 15.80
CA LYS A 369 -9.65 1.65 16.17
C LYS A 369 -8.31 1.73 15.42
N ALA A 370 -8.29 2.15 14.16
CA ALA A 370 -7.05 2.32 13.42
C ALA A 370 -6.12 3.33 14.10
N ALA A 371 -6.64 4.52 14.44
CA ALA A 371 -5.87 5.54 15.15
C ALA A 371 -5.46 5.11 16.57
N GLU A 372 -6.29 4.31 17.24
CA GLU A 372 -5.98 3.76 18.56
C GLU A 372 -4.82 2.77 18.50
N THR A 373 -4.80 1.87 17.52
CA THR A 373 -3.69 0.94 17.30
C THR A 373 -2.37 1.68 17.11
N HIS A 374 -2.34 2.71 16.28
CA HIS A 374 -1.14 3.55 16.11
C HIS A 374 -0.66 4.14 17.44
N ARG A 375 -1.57 4.79 18.20
CA ARG A 375 -1.22 5.40 19.49
C ARG A 375 -0.72 4.38 20.51
N ASN A 376 -1.27 3.18 20.51
CA ASN A 376 -0.84 2.12 21.42
C ASN A 376 0.56 1.62 21.03
N MET A 377 0.85 1.47 19.75
CA MET A 377 2.20 1.11 19.29
C MET A 377 3.24 2.21 19.60
N ALA A 378 2.89 3.46 19.39
CA ALA A 378 3.76 4.60 19.70
C ALA A 378 4.09 4.74 21.20
N LYS A 379 3.25 4.23 22.09
CA LYS A 379 3.55 4.17 23.54
C LYS A 379 4.56 3.09 23.90
N LEU A 380 4.66 2.03 23.10
CA LEU A 380 5.61 0.93 23.35
C LEU A 380 7.02 1.25 22.87
N GLY A 381 7.17 2.02 21.82
CA GLY A 381 8.47 2.37 21.24
C GLY A 381 8.35 3.17 19.94
N PRO A 382 9.46 3.35 19.22
CA PRO A 382 9.43 4.03 17.93
C PRO A 382 8.44 3.37 16.97
N HIS A 383 7.59 4.19 16.35
CA HIS A 383 6.46 3.74 15.53
C HIS A 383 6.51 4.38 14.14
N LEU A 384 6.33 3.56 13.10
CA LEU A 384 6.27 3.99 11.71
C LEU A 384 4.83 3.92 11.20
N VAL A 385 4.46 4.94 10.45
CA VAL A 385 3.23 4.94 9.66
C VAL A 385 3.54 4.47 8.25
N ASN A 386 2.86 3.43 7.81
CA ASN A 386 2.95 2.93 6.45
C ASN A 386 1.85 3.56 5.58
N VAL A 387 2.25 4.32 4.58
CA VAL A 387 1.34 5.04 3.68
C VAL A 387 1.26 4.33 2.35
N HIS A 388 0.07 3.84 2.03
CA HIS A 388 -0.28 3.31 0.73
C HIS A 388 -1.19 4.29 0.01
N ILE A 389 -0.81 4.68 -1.19
CA ILE A 389 -1.70 5.47 -2.06
C ILE A 389 -1.96 4.78 -3.41
N LEU A 390 -1.52 3.55 -3.53
CA LEU A 390 -1.49 2.81 -4.78
C LEU A 390 -2.83 2.92 -5.50
N SER A 391 -3.74 2.11 -5.26
CA SER A 391 -4.98 1.99 -6.05
C SER A 391 -5.94 3.17 -5.95
N ASN A 392 -5.69 4.12 -5.06
CA ASN A 392 -6.49 5.33 -4.96
C ASN A 392 -6.34 6.20 -6.21
N LEU A 393 -5.13 6.27 -6.71
CA LEU A 393 -4.71 7.31 -7.64
C LEU A 393 -4.01 6.77 -8.87
N GLU A 394 -3.58 5.50 -8.85
CA GLU A 394 -2.97 4.91 -10.02
C GLU A 394 -3.82 5.10 -11.27
N PRO A 395 -3.20 5.56 -12.34
CA PRO A 395 -1.80 5.94 -12.52
C PRO A 395 -1.57 7.46 -12.46
N PHE A 396 -2.59 8.26 -12.12
CA PHE A 396 -2.54 9.71 -12.20
C PHE A 396 -1.54 10.30 -11.20
N ARG A 397 -0.83 11.37 -11.60
CA ARG A 397 0.14 12.06 -10.75
C ARG A 397 -0.54 12.64 -9.51
N TYR A 398 0.12 12.48 -8.37
CA TYR A 398 -0.35 13.02 -7.10
C TYR A 398 0.67 13.95 -6.47
N GLY A 399 0.31 15.21 -6.35
CA GLY A 399 1.17 16.24 -5.77
C GLY A 399 0.42 17.19 -4.83
N ALA A 400 -0.63 16.69 -4.14
CA ALA A 400 -1.39 17.48 -3.17
C ALA A 400 -0.57 17.74 -1.91
N THR A 401 0.29 18.76 -1.97
CA THR A 401 1.26 19.08 -0.91
C THR A 401 0.58 19.39 0.42
N GLU A 402 -0.56 20.08 0.40
CA GLU A 402 -1.33 20.38 1.61
C GLU A 402 -1.91 19.13 2.27
N PHE A 403 -2.47 18.20 1.49
CA PHE A 403 -2.98 16.94 2.00
C PHE A 403 -1.86 16.09 2.61
N ILE A 404 -0.72 16.01 1.93
CA ILE A 404 0.47 15.29 2.42
C ILE A 404 0.95 15.90 3.74
N ARG A 405 1.09 17.24 3.80
CA ARG A 405 1.51 17.94 5.03
C ARG A 405 0.58 17.65 6.21
N LYS A 406 -0.74 17.75 6.00
CA LYS A 406 -1.75 17.42 7.01
C LYS A 406 -1.64 15.96 7.48
N SER A 407 -1.39 15.04 6.54
CA SER A 407 -1.20 13.62 6.86
C SER A 407 0.06 13.36 7.70
N VAL A 408 1.16 14.07 7.42
CA VAL A 408 2.39 13.96 8.22
C VAL A 408 2.20 14.57 9.61
N LEU A 409 1.53 15.72 9.72
CA LEU A 409 1.18 16.33 11.02
C LEU A 409 0.29 15.39 11.83
N ALA A 410 -0.73 14.79 11.23
CA ALA A 410 -1.59 13.82 11.91
C ALA A 410 -0.80 12.57 12.35
N SER A 411 0.09 12.07 11.49
CA SER A 411 0.96 10.92 11.82
C SER A 411 1.82 11.21 13.06
N ARG A 412 2.45 12.37 13.13
CA ARG A 412 3.29 12.78 14.27
C ARG A 412 2.47 13.10 15.51
N ASP A 413 1.48 13.99 15.39
CA ASP A 413 0.84 14.65 16.54
C ASP A 413 -0.36 13.87 17.08
N GLN A 414 -1.08 13.13 16.22
CA GLN A 414 -2.27 12.39 16.61
C GLN A 414 -2.01 10.89 16.78
N LEU A 415 -1.12 10.32 15.96
CA LEU A 415 -0.81 8.90 15.98
C LEU A 415 0.49 8.58 16.74
N GLY A 416 1.33 9.58 17.02
CA GLY A 416 2.59 9.42 17.74
C GLY A 416 3.71 8.79 16.89
N ALA A 417 3.61 8.85 15.57
CA ALA A 417 4.61 8.27 14.69
C ALA A 417 5.94 9.03 14.74
N SER A 418 7.03 8.28 14.75
CA SER A 418 8.40 8.76 14.64
C SER A 418 9.03 8.51 13.26
N GLY A 419 8.28 7.97 12.30
CA GLY A 419 8.78 7.73 10.96
C GLY A 419 7.71 7.32 9.96
N LEU A 420 8.14 7.25 8.69
CA LEU A 420 7.31 6.94 7.54
C LEU A 420 7.89 5.80 6.71
N HIS A 421 7.00 4.94 6.26
CA HIS A 421 7.26 3.93 5.24
C HIS A 421 6.28 4.16 4.08
N LEU A 422 6.78 4.63 2.94
CA LEU A 422 5.97 5.11 1.83
C LEU A 422 5.97 4.12 0.68
N TYR A 423 4.79 3.74 0.18
CA TYR A 423 4.63 3.02 -1.07
C TYR A 423 4.33 4.02 -2.19
N PRO A 424 5.22 4.17 -3.19
CA PRO A 424 4.99 5.06 -4.31
C PRO A 424 3.90 4.52 -5.24
N LEU A 425 3.39 5.39 -6.12
CA LEU A 425 2.55 4.99 -7.24
C LEU A 425 3.29 3.97 -8.12
N ALA A 426 2.54 3.07 -8.76
CA ALA A 426 3.08 2.05 -9.68
C ALA A 426 4.24 1.21 -9.10
N TYR A 427 4.30 1.05 -7.78
CA TYR A 427 5.33 0.33 -7.03
C TYR A 427 5.61 -1.10 -7.56
N TRP A 428 4.58 -1.78 -8.11
CA TRP A 428 4.70 -3.12 -8.69
C TRP A 428 5.46 -3.17 -10.02
N ASN A 429 5.59 -2.04 -10.71
CA ASN A 429 6.24 -1.91 -12.01
C ASN A 429 7.55 -1.12 -11.93
N TRP A 430 8.13 -1.00 -10.74
CA TRP A 430 9.43 -0.35 -10.57
C TRP A 430 10.43 -0.82 -11.63
N PRO A 431 11.26 0.10 -12.22
CA PRO A 431 11.39 1.53 -11.87
C PRO A 431 10.56 2.49 -12.73
N TYR A 432 9.80 1.98 -13.70
CA TYR A 432 9.12 2.81 -14.68
C TYR A 432 7.64 3.01 -14.35
N SER A 433 7.12 4.14 -14.79
CA SER A 433 5.69 4.46 -14.70
C SER A 433 4.91 3.82 -15.86
N PRO A 434 3.57 3.76 -15.78
CA PRO A 434 2.74 3.25 -16.86
C PRO A 434 2.51 4.24 -18.01
N ASP A 435 3.15 5.41 -18.01
CA ASP A 435 3.01 6.41 -19.06
C ASP A 435 3.50 5.87 -20.41
N ILE A 436 2.79 6.18 -21.49
CA ILE A 436 3.27 6.00 -22.86
C ILE A 436 4.30 7.08 -23.15
N ALA A 437 5.57 6.75 -23.02
CA ALA A 437 6.69 7.66 -23.21
C ALA A 437 7.91 6.91 -23.75
N ASP A 438 8.71 7.60 -24.57
CA ASP A 438 9.98 7.10 -25.09
C ASP A 438 11.07 8.18 -24.89
N PRO A 439 12.08 7.94 -24.04
CA PRO A 439 12.26 6.75 -23.19
C PRO A 439 11.18 6.62 -22.09
N PRO A 440 11.00 5.40 -21.52
CA PRO A 440 10.07 5.21 -20.39
C PRO A 440 10.41 6.12 -19.22
N LEU A 441 9.39 6.72 -18.58
CA LEU A 441 9.57 7.64 -17.47
C LEU A 441 9.89 6.87 -16.18
N LYS A 442 10.97 7.25 -15.52
CA LYS A 442 11.30 6.74 -14.19
C LYS A 442 10.34 7.33 -13.14
N GLN A 443 9.89 6.50 -12.21
CA GLN A 443 8.86 6.90 -11.24
C GLN A 443 9.26 8.14 -10.42
N TRP A 444 10.52 8.26 -9.98
CA TRP A 444 10.95 9.38 -9.15
C TRP A 444 11.14 10.69 -9.95
N GLU A 445 11.37 10.61 -11.26
CA GLU A 445 11.44 11.77 -12.13
C GLU A 445 10.03 12.29 -12.44
N ARG A 446 9.09 11.35 -12.68
CA ARG A 446 7.69 11.62 -12.98
C ARG A 446 6.94 12.14 -11.75
N ASP A 447 7.08 11.46 -10.61
CA ASP A 447 6.33 11.73 -9.38
C ASP A 447 7.18 12.51 -8.36
N TRP A 448 8.15 13.32 -8.84
CA TRP A 448 9.11 14.02 -8.00
C TRP A 448 8.45 14.84 -6.87
N ILE A 449 7.32 15.51 -7.16
CA ILE A 449 6.59 16.32 -6.19
C ILE A 449 6.03 15.48 -5.03
N TRP A 450 5.56 14.26 -5.32
CA TRP A 450 5.09 13.32 -4.30
C TRP A 450 6.23 12.93 -3.34
N PHE A 451 7.37 12.51 -3.90
CA PHE A 451 8.53 12.14 -3.09
C PHE A 451 9.07 13.32 -2.28
N GLU A 452 9.22 14.49 -2.92
CA GLU A 452 9.74 15.68 -2.28
C GLU A 452 8.80 16.18 -1.17
N ALA A 453 7.49 16.14 -1.36
CA ALA A 453 6.52 16.56 -0.35
C ALA A 453 6.57 15.69 0.91
N TRP A 454 6.52 14.37 0.76
CA TRP A 454 6.64 13.47 1.93
C TRP A 454 7.98 13.64 2.65
N ALA A 455 9.07 13.73 1.92
CA ALA A 455 10.40 13.93 2.47
C ALA A 455 10.54 15.27 3.21
N ARG A 456 10.07 16.35 2.59
CA ARG A 456 10.09 17.71 3.15
C ARG A 456 9.32 17.77 4.45
N TYR A 457 8.11 17.24 4.49
CA TYR A 457 7.30 17.30 5.70
C TYR A 457 7.72 16.27 6.75
N ALA A 458 8.28 15.13 6.39
CA ALA A 458 8.91 14.23 7.34
C ALA A 458 10.16 14.85 7.99
N TRP A 459 10.82 15.77 7.28
CA TRP A 459 11.91 16.57 7.82
C TRP A 459 11.39 17.70 8.70
N ASN A 460 10.51 18.56 8.18
CA ASN A 460 9.92 19.68 8.93
C ASN A 460 8.48 19.95 8.49
N PRO A 461 7.46 19.42 9.18
CA PRO A 461 6.06 19.71 8.86
C PRO A 461 5.56 21.05 9.42
N ASP A 462 6.34 21.71 10.31
CA ASP A 462 5.95 22.93 11.04
C ASP A 462 6.25 24.22 10.27
N VAL A 463 6.61 24.11 9.00
CA VAL A 463 6.80 25.28 8.12
C VAL A 463 5.52 26.11 8.05
N SER A 464 5.64 27.44 8.03
CA SER A 464 4.48 28.32 7.87
C SER A 464 3.81 28.11 6.50
N ALA A 465 2.49 28.28 6.43
CA ALA A 465 1.75 28.12 5.18
C ALA A 465 2.27 29.05 4.06
N THR A 466 2.70 30.27 4.42
CA THR A 466 3.25 31.24 3.47
C THR A 466 4.60 30.80 2.92
N GLU A 467 5.51 30.35 3.77
CA GLU A 467 6.83 29.84 3.34
C GLU A 467 6.70 28.57 2.52
N ASP A 468 5.79 27.69 2.92
CA ASP A 468 5.56 26.44 2.21
C ASP A 468 4.98 26.67 0.80
N ARG A 469 3.97 27.54 0.70
CA ARG A 469 3.41 27.93 -0.60
C ARG A 469 4.47 28.60 -1.49
N ALA A 470 5.27 29.51 -0.94
CA ALA A 470 6.34 30.17 -1.69
C ALA A 470 7.40 29.18 -2.19
N TYR A 471 7.74 28.18 -1.37
CA TYR A 471 8.64 27.10 -1.76
C TYR A 471 8.12 26.32 -2.97
N TRP A 472 6.87 25.85 -2.91
CA TRP A 472 6.29 25.07 -3.99
C TRP A 472 6.08 25.87 -5.27
N ILE A 473 5.66 27.13 -5.15
CA ILE A 473 5.57 28.04 -6.30
C ILE A 473 6.96 28.20 -6.95
N GLY A 474 8.00 28.41 -6.17
CA GLY A 474 9.37 28.47 -6.71
C GLY A 474 9.78 27.20 -7.42
N ARG A 475 9.55 26.03 -6.80
CA ARG A 475 9.89 24.73 -7.38
C ARG A 475 9.15 24.44 -8.69
N LEU A 476 7.85 24.71 -8.74
CA LEU A 476 7.03 24.53 -9.93
C LEU A 476 7.38 25.56 -11.03
N GLY A 477 7.65 26.80 -10.63
CA GLY A 477 8.10 27.85 -11.54
C GLY A 477 9.42 27.49 -12.25
N ASP A 478 10.40 27.02 -11.49
CA ASP A 478 11.69 26.56 -12.02
C ASP A 478 11.53 25.34 -12.94
N PHE A 479 10.70 24.36 -12.52
CA PHE A 479 10.49 23.13 -13.25
C PHE A 479 9.77 23.37 -14.58
N TYR A 480 8.70 24.15 -14.59
CA TYR A 480 7.90 24.43 -15.78
C TYR A 480 8.32 25.73 -16.51
N GLY A 481 9.27 26.48 -15.97
CA GLY A 481 9.75 27.73 -16.59
C GLY A 481 8.64 28.78 -16.68
N CYS A 482 7.85 28.94 -15.64
CA CYS A 482 6.72 29.85 -15.59
C CYS A 482 6.83 30.83 -14.41
N ASP A 483 6.04 31.91 -14.45
CA ASP A 483 5.99 32.88 -13.37
C ASP A 483 5.24 32.36 -12.12
N ASN A 484 5.32 33.14 -11.03
CA ASN A 484 4.70 32.76 -9.77
C ASN A 484 3.17 32.60 -9.85
N ASN A 485 2.51 33.30 -10.78
CA ASN A 485 1.07 33.17 -10.97
C ASN A 485 0.72 31.82 -11.59
N ALA A 486 1.40 31.44 -12.67
CA ALA A 486 1.19 30.13 -13.33
C ALA A 486 1.60 28.97 -12.41
N ALA A 487 2.74 29.09 -11.72
CA ALA A 487 3.19 28.12 -10.73
C ALA A 487 2.19 27.95 -9.57
N GLY A 488 1.58 29.07 -9.13
CA GLY A 488 0.51 29.06 -8.13
C GLY A 488 -0.72 28.30 -8.60
N LYS A 489 -1.13 28.49 -9.86
CA LYS A 489 -2.25 27.76 -10.48
C LYS A 489 -1.98 26.27 -10.59
N ILE A 490 -0.76 25.86 -10.99
CA ILE A 490 -0.35 24.46 -11.03
C ILE A 490 -0.41 23.83 -9.64
N LEU A 491 0.08 24.53 -8.60
CA LEU A 491 0.01 24.07 -7.22
C LEU A 491 -1.43 23.91 -6.72
N ASP A 492 -2.29 24.89 -7.00
CA ASP A 492 -3.69 24.87 -6.63
C ASP A 492 -4.44 23.72 -7.35
N ALA A 493 -4.10 23.46 -8.62
CA ALA A 493 -4.61 22.32 -9.36
C ALA A 493 -4.19 20.98 -8.72
N TYR A 494 -2.94 20.80 -8.34
CA TYR A 494 -2.47 19.61 -7.62
C TYR A 494 -3.22 19.42 -6.29
N ASN A 495 -3.35 20.46 -5.49
CA ASN A 495 -4.02 20.40 -4.19
C ASN A 495 -5.52 20.08 -4.36
N ALA A 496 -6.19 20.72 -5.30
CA ALA A 496 -7.61 20.48 -5.56
C ALA A 496 -7.86 19.08 -6.14
N ALA A 497 -7.12 18.66 -7.17
CA ALA A 497 -7.23 17.31 -7.74
C ALA A 497 -6.96 16.21 -6.70
N GLY A 498 -6.02 16.47 -5.78
CA GLY A 498 -5.64 15.52 -4.74
C GLY A 498 -6.69 15.28 -3.66
N GLU A 499 -7.69 16.12 -3.51
CA GLU A 499 -8.82 15.90 -2.59
C GLU A 499 -9.87 14.94 -3.18
N VAL A 500 -9.97 14.82 -4.52
CA VAL A 500 -11.04 14.08 -5.19
C VAL A 500 -11.04 12.59 -4.86
N ALA A 501 -9.94 11.91 -5.12
CA ALA A 501 -9.84 10.47 -4.92
C ALA A 501 -10.00 10.05 -3.45
N PRO A 502 -9.34 10.69 -2.46
CA PRO A 502 -9.56 10.40 -1.05
C PRO A 502 -11.02 10.51 -0.62
N MET A 503 -11.72 11.56 -1.05
CA MET A 503 -13.14 11.77 -0.73
C MET A 503 -14.03 10.70 -1.36
N LEU A 504 -13.82 10.35 -2.62
CA LEU A 504 -14.58 9.30 -3.29
C LEU A 504 -14.38 7.93 -2.62
N ILE A 505 -13.15 7.55 -2.29
CA ILE A 505 -12.88 6.26 -1.66
C ILE A 505 -13.46 6.21 -0.26
N ARG A 506 -13.25 7.22 0.57
CA ARG A 506 -13.75 7.20 1.95
C ARG A 506 -15.27 7.19 2.03
N ARG A 507 -15.97 7.62 0.99
CA ARG A 507 -17.44 7.67 0.99
C ARG A 507 -18.09 6.53 0.22
N PHE A 508 -17.52 6.14 -0.92
CA PHE A 508 -18.12 5.16 -1.82
C PHE A 508 -17.29 3.87 -1.92
N GLY A 509 -16.03 3.89 -1.50
CA GLY A 509 -15.16 2.71 -1.55
C GLY A 509 -15.73 1.54 -0.77
N ILE A 510 -15.48 0.33 -1.25
CA ILE A 510 -15.93 -0.93 -0.63
C ILE A 510 -14.78 -1.70 -0.02
N THR A 511 -13.57 -1.51 -0.50
CA THR A 511 -12.40 -2.20 -0.01
C THR A 511 -11.28 -1.22 0.33
N GLU A 512 -10.25 -1.72 0.96
CA GLU A 512 -8.99 -1.01 1.06
C GLU A 512 -8.41 -0.69 -0.31
N GLY A 513 -7.73 0.44 -0.44
CA GLY A 513 -7.32 1.04 -1.70
C GLY A 513 -6.76 0.09 -2.74
N ASN A 514 -5.77 -0.75 -2.41
CA ASN A 514 -5.14 -1.63 -3.39
C ASN A 514 -6.03 -2.76 -3.92
N ARG A 515 -7.19 -3.01 -3.32
CA ARG A 515 -8.20 -3.95 -3.82
C ARG A 515 -9.24 -3.27 -4.71
N GLN A 516 -9.20 -1.95 -4.79
CA GLN A 516 -10.09 -1.12 -5.59
C GLN A 516 -9.28 -0.12 -6.40
N THR A 517 -9.31 -0.24 -7.72
CA THR A 517 -8.75 0.80 -8.60
C THR A 517 -9.81 1.85 -8.85
N LEU A 518 -9.75 2.96 -8.11
CA LEU A 518 -10.73 4.03 -8.23
C LEU A 518 -10.85 4.56 -9.65
N SER A 519 -9.72 4.74 -10.33
CA SER A 519 -9.68 5.28 -11.69
C SER A 519 -10.41 4.42 -12.73
N LEU A 520 -10.56 3.12 -12.47
CA LEU A 520 -11.34 2.21 -13.32
C LEU A 520 -12.85 2.23 -13.05
N GLY A 521 -13.30 3.03 -12.07
CA GLY A 521 -14.71 3.22 -11.75
C GLY A 521 -15.32 2.11 -10.90
N MET A 522 -16.63 2.20 -10.70
CA MET A 522 -17.46 1.23 -9.99
C MET A 522 -18.78 1.00 -10.74
N THR A 523 -19.33 -0.20 -10.60
CA THR A 523 -20.66 -0.50 -11.13
C THR A 523 -21.78 0.08 -10.25
N LEU A 524 -22.95 0.23 -10.81
CA LEU A 524 -24.16 0.63 -10.09
C LEU A 524 -24.44 -0.36 -8.93
N ASP A 525 -24.34 -1.67 -9.19
CA ASP A 525 -24.59 -2.70 -8.18
C ASP A 525 -23.59 -2.63 -7.01
N GLN A 526 -22.35 -2.26 -7.28
CA GLN A 526 -21.33 -2.07 -6.24
C GLN A 526 -21.66 -0.88 -5.31
N LEU A 527 -22.27 0.17 -5.83
CA LEU A 527 -22.69 1.33 -5.05
C LEU A 527 -23.99 1.09 -4.28
N VAL A 528 -24.95 0.36 -4.88
CA VAL A 528 -26.26 0.07 -4.28
C VAL A 528 -26.15 -1.06 -3.25
N ASN A 529 -25.31 -2.07 -3.51
CA ASN A 529 -25.17 -3.27 -2.69
C ASN A 529 -23.72 -3.53 -2.22
N PRO A 530 -23.06 -2.57 -1.54
CA PRO A 530 -21.62 -2.69 -1.22
C PRO A 530 -21.29 -3.93 -0.38
N LYS A 531 -22.17 -4.34 0.54
CA LYS A 531 -22.01 -5.55 1.38
C LYS A 531 -21.89 -6.83 0.55
N LYS A 532 -22.55 -6.91 -0.58
CA LYS A 532 -22.45 -8.02 -1.53
C LYS A 532 -21.02 -8.21 -2.06
N TYR A 533 -20.20 -7.19 -2.02
CA TYR A 533 -18.82 -7.17 -2.49
C TYR A 533 -17.79 -7.25 -1.36
N GLY A 534 -18.23 -7.58 -0.15
CA GLY A 534 -17.36 -7.70 1.02
C GLY A 534 -16.81 -6.36 1.48
N ALA A 535 -17.70 -5.39 1.64
CA ALA A 535 -17.35 -4.07 2.11
C ALA A 535 -16.67 -4.13 3.50
N VAL A 536 -15.58 -3.38 3.65
CA VAL A 536 -14.81 -3.27 4.90
C VAL A 536 -15.34 -2.09 5.70
N GLU A 537 -16.34 -2.31 6.55
CA GLU A 537 -17.02 -1.24 7.29
C GLU A 537 -16.08 -0.49 8.24
N GLU A 538 -15.12 -1.17 8.85
CA GLU A 538 -14.17 -0.57 9.79
C GLU A 538 -13.36 0.58 9.16
N LEU A 539 -13.04 0.50 7.87
CA LEU A 539 -12.36 1.59 7.17
C LEU A 539 -13.17 2.88 7.18
N TRP A 540 -14.50 2.77 7.05
CA TRP A 540 -15.38 3.94 7.09
C TRP A 540 -15.50 4.53 8.48
N LEU A 541 -15.44 3.69 9.52
CA LEU A 541 -15.46 4.13 10.92
C LEU A 541 -14.18 4.83 11.34
N SER A 542 -13.06 4.53 10.68
CA SER A 542 -11.74 5.11 10.98
C SER A 542 -11.40 6.37 10.19
N GLN A 543 -12.32 6.86 9.34
CA GLN A 543 -12.10 8.06 8.52
C GLN A 543 -12.78 9.29 9.11
N ALA A 544 -12.19 10.46 8.87
CA ALA A 544 -12.78 11.74 9.23
C ALA A 544 -12.94 12.63 7.97
N PRO A 545 -14.00 13.41 7.90
CA PRO A 545 -15.13 13.45 8.84
C PRO A 545 -15.98 12.17 8.81
N PRO A 546 -16.78 11.90 9.87
CA PRO A 546 -17.77 10.82 9.84
C PRO A 546 -18.73 11.01 8.69
N GLY A 547 -19.29 9.94 8.17
CA GLY A 547 -20.18 10.08 7.03
C GLY A 547 -21.22 9.00 6.89
N GLU A 548 -22.20 9.26 6.06
CA GLU A 548 -23.30 8.35 5.74
C GLU A 548 -23.00 7.54 4.49
N ARG A 549 -23.48 6.29 4.47
CA ARG A 549 -23.49 5.44 3.28
C ARG A 549 -24.71 5.81 2.42
N LEU A 550 -24.67 5.47 1.14
CA LEU A 550 -25.77 5.76 0.21
C LEU A 550 -27.12 5.22 0.69
N GLU A 551 -27.18 3.98 1.14
CA GLU A 551 -28.39 3.36 1.65
C GLU A 551 -28.94 4.11 2.88
N GLU A 552 -28.07 4.42 3.86
CA GLU A 552 -28.43 5.17 5.05
C GLU A 552 -28.93 6.57 4.71
N TYR A 553 -28.23 7.26 3.81
CA TYR A 553 -28.58 8.60 3.35
C TYR A 553 -29.98 8.62 2.73
N VAL A 554 -30.28 7.71 1.80
CA VAL A 554 -31.61 7.64 1.13
C VAL A 554 -32.71 7.28 2.13
N ARG A 555 -32.45 6.35 3.05
CA ARG A 555 -33.39 6.00 4.13
C ARG A 555 -33.75 7.22 4.99
N LYS A 556 -32.72 7.97 5.43
CA LYS A 556 -32.91 9.18 6.25
C LYS A 556 -33.68 10.26 5.49
N GLU A 557 -33.30 10.52 4.23
CA GLU A 557 -33.98 11.47 3.37
C GLU A 557 -35.48 11.11 3.19
N TRP A 558 -35.76 9.82 2.97
CA TRP A 558 -37.14 9.33 2.85
C TRP A 558 -37.94 9.49 4.14
N ASN A 559 -37.36 9.12 5.27
CA ASN A 559 -37.99 9.19 6.59
C ASN A 559 -38.00 10.62 7.18
N LYS A 560 -37.37 11.59 6.53
CA LYS A 560 -37.15 12.96 7.05
C LYS A 560 -36.40 12.96 8.36
N GLU A 561 -35.41 12.05 8.50
CA GLU A 561 -34.48 11.99 9.62
C GLU A 561 -33.32 12.97 9.36
N PRO A 562 -32.72 13.57 10.40
CA PRO A 562 -31.58 14.46 10.22
C PRO A 562 -30.35 13.70 9.68
N HIS A 563 -29.61 14.33 8.78
CA HIS A 563 -28.34 13.84 8.27
C HIS A 563 -27.19 14.10 9.26
N VAL A 564 -26.07 13.43 9.03
CA VAL A 564 -24.86 13.67 9.81
C VAL A 564 -24.46 15.16 9.71
N GLY A 565 -24.21 15.80 10.86
CA GLY A 565 -23.86 17.21 10.95
C GLY A 565 -25.06 18.20 10.96
N GLU A 566 -26.29 17.75 10.73
CA GLU A 566 -27.47 18.62 10.76
C GLU A 566 -28.07 18.81 12.18
N THR A 567 -27.77 17.90 13.09
CA THR A 567 -28.22 18.03 14.48
C THR A 567 -27.29 19.00 15.25
N PRO A 568 -27.84 20.05 15.91
CA PRO A 568 -27.02 20.97 16.70
C PRO A 568 -26.16 20.25 17.74
N GLY A 569 -24.88 20.58 17.78
CA GLY A 569 -23.91 19.96 18.71
C GLY A 569 -23.29 18.64 18.19
N THR A 570 -23.64 18.18 17.02
CA THR A 570 -22.99 17.01 16.39
C THR A 570 -21.77 17.42 15.58
N ILE A 571 -20.84 16.47 15.41
CA ILE A 571 -19.64 16.66 14.58
C ILE A 571 -20.07 16.85 13.11
N LEU A 572 -19.44 17.81 12.41
CA LEU A 572 -19.60 17.95 10.97
C LEU A 572 -19.30 16.62 10.28
N GLY A 573 -20.15 16.25 9.32
CA GLY A 573 -20.04 14.97 8.64
C GLY A 573 -20.22 15.12 7.13
N GLU A 574 -19.90 14.05 6.40
CA GLU A 574 -20.06 13.98 4.96
C GLU A 574 -21.26 13.11 4.59
N THR A 575 -22.10 13.63 3.72
CA THR A 575 -23.15 12.85 3.05
C THR A 575 -22.71 12.48 1.63
N PRO A 576 -23.32 11.47 1.00
CA PRO A 576 -23.08 11.18 -0.42
C PRO A 576 -23.29 12.39 -1.33
N SER A 577 -24.29 13.21 -1.03
CA SER A 577 -24.60 14.44 -1.81
C SER A 577 -23.55 15.53 -1.59
N SER A 578 -23.14 15.78 -0.35
CA SER A 578 -22.09 16.77 -0.06
C SER A 578 -20.75 16.34 -0.67
N THR A 579 -20.40 15.06 -0.57
CA THR A 579 -19.18 14.52 -1.17
C THR A 579 -19.17 14.70 -2.68
N SER A 580 -20.26 14.35 -3.38
CA SER A 580 -20.35 14.55 -4.83
C SER A 580 -20.26 16.02 -5.22
N SER A 581 -20.82 16.92 -4.42
CA SER A 581 -20.74 18.37 -4.67
C SER A 581 -19.33 18.91 -4.47
N GLU A 582 -18.67 18.53 -3.37
CA GLU A 582 -17.31 18.99 -3.07
C GLU A 582 -16.27 18.41 -4.04
N THR A 583 -16.33 17.14 -4.36
CA THR A 583 -15.40 16.55 -5.33
C THR A 583 -15.58 17.15 -6.73
N ARG A 584 -16.80 17.49 -7.10
CA ARG A 584 -17.10 18.21 -8.36
C ARG A 584 -16.50 19.62 -8.38
N LYS A 585 -16.62 20.33 -7.27
CA LYS A 585 -16.01 21.65 -7.09
C LYS A 585 -14.49 21.55 -7.22
N TYR A 586 -13.85 20.62 -6.51
CA TYR A 586 -12.40 20.42 -6.54
C TYR A 586 -11.90 20.00 -7.92
N SER A 587 -12.51 19.02 -8.56
CA SER A 587 -12.09 18.54 -9.88
C SER A 587 -12.24 19.62 -10.96
N ASN A 588 -13.34 20.39 -10.93
CA ASN A 588 -13.56 21.50 -11.85
C ASN A 588 -12.55 22.63 -11.61
N TRP A 589 -12.28 22.98 -10.34
CA TRP A 589 -11.28 24.00 -10.00
C TRP A 589 -9.92 23.59 -10.51
N ALA A 590 -9.46 22.36 -10.21
CA ALA A 590 -8.18 21.84 -10.70
C ALA A 590 -8.07 21.93 -12.24
N PHE A 591 -9.12 21.54 -12.94
CA PHE A 591 -9.14 21.57 -14.40
C PHE A 591 -9.03 22.99 -14.97
N VAL A 592 -9.76 23.94 -14.40
CA VAL A 592 -9.71 25.37 -14.82
C VAL A 592 -8.32 25.95 -14.59
N GLU A 593 -7.71 25.75 -13.40
CA GLU A 593 -6.37 26.25 -13.10
C GLU A 593 -5.31 25.70 -14.09
N MET A 594 -5.41 24.42 -14.45
CA MET A 594 -4.50 23.83 -15.44
C MET A 594 -4.69 24.39 -16.84
N LEU A 595 -5.92 24.69 -17.26
CA LEU A 595 -6.18 25.35 -18.54
C LEU A 595 -5.59 26.76 -18.58
N GLU A 596 -5.74 27.53 -17.49
CA GLU A 596 -5.22 28.88 -17.40
C GLU A 596 -3.67 28.91 -17.36
N ALA A 597 -3.03 27.95 -16.68
CA ALA A 597 -1.57 27.85 -16.64
C ALA A 597 -0.94 27.45 -17.99
N ASN A 598 -1.67 26.80 -18.87
CA ASN A 598 -1.14 26.12 -20.08
C ASN A 598 -0.32 27.05 -21.00
N SER A 599 -0.77 28.27 -21.23
CA SER A 599 -0.08 29.20 -22.12
C SER A 599 1.17 29.88 -21.53
N MET A 600 1.39 29.71 -20.20
CA MET A 600 2.46 30.38 -19.47
C MET A 600 3.66 29.44 -19.19
N VAL A 601 3.55 28.17 -19.52
CA VAL A 601 4.62 27.16 -19.35
C VAL A 601 5.62 27.28 -20.49
N THR A 602 6.93 27.34 -20.19
CA THR A 602 8.00 27.49 -21.17
C THR A 602 9.04 26.36 -21.17
N LYS A 603 9.04 25.51 -20.16
CA LYS A 603 9.92 24.33 -20.02
C LYS A 603 9.09 23.07 -19.75
N ASN A 604 9.66 21.92 -20.01
CA ASN A 604 9.04 20.62 -19.72
C ASN A 604 7.59 20.50 -20.22
N HIS A 605 7.33 21.02 -21.44
CA HIS A 605 6.00 21.07 -22.03
C HIS A 605 5.32 19.70 -22.10
N GLU A 606 6.05 18.66 -22.47
CA GLU A 606 5.47 17.30 -22.56
C GLU A 606 5.01 16.81 -21.19
N GLU A 607 5.82 17.02 -20.16
CA GLU A 607 5.45 16.63 -18.80
C GLU A 607 4.26 17.46 -18.29
N PHE A 608 4.22 18.75 -18.62
CA PHE A 608 3.07 19.59 -18.30
C PHE A 608 1.79 19.11 -19.01
N GLN A 609 1.86 18.72 -20.28
CA GLN A 609 0.72 18.16 -21.00
C GLN A 609 0.25 16.83 -20.40
N ARG A 610 1.17 15.98 -19.91
CA ARG A 610 0.82 14.76 -19.17
C ARG A 610 0.11 15.08 -17.86
N LEU A 611 0.62 16.03 -17.07
CA LEU A 611 -0.03 16.48 -15.85
C LEU A 611 -1.41 17.07 -16.11
N ARG A 612 -1.54 17.93 -17.16
CA ARG A 612 -2.83 18.49 -17.56
C ARG A 612 -3.82 17.38 -17.94
N ASN A 613 -3.37 16.38 -18.69
CA ASN A 613 -4.19 15.22 -19.04
C ASN A 613 -4.62 14.44 -17.78
N ASP A 614 -3.75 14.27 -16.80
CA ASP A 614 -4.10 13.60 -15.54
C ASP A 614 -5.20 14.36 -14.77
N VAL A 615 -5.10 15.69 -14.69
CA VAL A 615 -6.11 16.51 -14.05
C VAL A 615 -7.45 16.43 -14.80
N GLU A 616 -7.42 16.42 -16.15
CA GLU A 616 -8.61 16.22 -16.98
C GLU A 616 -9.19 14.81 -16.78
N CYS A 617 -8.36 13.77 -16.68
CA CYS A 617 -8.79 12.42 -16.35
C CYS A 617 -9.46 12.34 -14.97
N ILE A 618 -8.91 13.03 -13.96
CA ILE A 618 -9.51 13.10 -12.63
C ILE A 618 -10.87 13.82 -12.68
N TYR A 619 -10.98 14.89 -13.48
CA TYR A 619 -12.26 15.57 -13.72
C TYR A 619 -13.29 14.63 -14.36
N GLN A 620 -12.94 13.92 -15.44
CA GLN A 620 -13.85 12.99 -16.12
C GLN A 620 -14.23 11.81 -15.23
N MET A 621 -13.26 11.28 -14.49
CA MET A 621 -13.51 10.23 -13.49
C MET A 621 -14.52 10.71 -12.43
N ASN A 622 -14.36 11.93 -11.95
CA ASN A 622 -15.29 12.49 -10.96
C ASN A 622 -16.70 12.72 -11.53
N GLU A 623 -16.83 13.20 -12.77
CA GLU A 623 -18.13 13.33 -13.43
C GLU A 623 -18.80 11.95 -13.62
N PHE A 624 -18.03 10.91 -14.00
CA PHE A 624 -18.49 9.53 -14.03
C PHE A 624 -19.08 9.11 -12.68
N TYR A 625 -18.34 9.31 -11.59
CA TYR A 625 -18.80 8.96 -10.24
C TYR A 625 -20.01 9.78 -9.82
N THR A 626 -20.02 11.07 -10.10
CA THR A 626 -21.14 11.97 -9.76
C THR A 626 -22.45 11.45 -10.33
N TYR A 627 -22.48 11.16 -11.64
CA TYR A 627 -23.69 10.63 -12.28
C TYR A 627 -24.03 9.21 -11.82
N LYS A 628 -23.01 8.35 -11.58
CA LYS A 628 -23.22 7.00 -11.07
C LYS A 628 -23.83 7.01 -9.66
N VAL A 629 -23.35 7.89 -8.79
CA VAL A 629 -23.88 8.07 -7.42
C VAL A 629 -25.32 8.59 -7.45
N TYR A 630 -25.64 9.55 -8.33
CA TYR A 630 -27.02 10.01 -8.50
C TYR A 630 -27.94 8.89 -8.99
N ALA A 631 -27.50 8.08 -9.96
CA ALA A 631 -28.27 6.92 -10.40
C ALA A 631 -28.51 5.94 -9.24
N SER A 632 -27.45 5.65 -8.45
CA SER A 632 -27.54 4.75 -7.28
C SER A 632 -28.51 5.27 -6.22
N LYS A 633 -28.50 6.59 -5.96
CA LYS A 633 -29.44 7.24 -5.04
C LYS A 633 -30.90 7.07 -5.51
N LEU A 634 -31.14 7.24 -6.80
CA LEU A 634 -32.48 7.10 -7.38
C LEU A 634 -32.98 5.64 -7.34
N VAL A 635 -32.09 4.69 -7.62
CA VAL A 635 -32.42 3.26 -7.51
C VAL A 635 -32.75 2.88 -6.06
N LEU A 636 -31.97 3.37 -5.09
CA LEU A 636 -32.27 3.14 -3.67
C LEU A 636 -33.57 3.81 -3.24
N ARG A 637 -33.90 5.02 -3.78
CA ARG A 637 -35.13 5.72 -3.49
C ARG A 637 -36.34 4.98 -4.05
N TYR A 638 -36.21 4.36 -5.22
CA TYR A 638 -37.27 3.54 -5.83
C TYR A 638 -37.75 2.42 -4.89
N ASN A 639 -36.91 1.91 -4.01
CA ASN A 639 -37.31 0.92 -3.01
C ASN A 639 -38.40 1.42 -2.06
N TYR A 640 -38.53 2.72 -1.87
CA TYR A 640 -39.47 3.37 -1.01
C TYR A 640 -40.64 3.98 -1.82
N SER A 641 -40.32 4.68 -2.91
CA SER A 641 -41.25 5.42 -3.70
C SER A 641 -42.13 4.55 -4.61
N HIS A 642 -41.54 3.47 -5.13
CA HIS A 642 -42.10 2.68 -6.23
C HIS A 642 -42.49 3.53 -7.46
N ASP A 643 -41.97 4.75 -7.56
CA ASP A 643 -42.22 5.65 -8.68
C ASP A 643 -41.24 5.35 -9.84
N ILE A 644 -41.79 4.91 -10.96
CA ILE A 644 -40.98 4.57 -12.14
C ILE A 644 -40.14 5.74 -12.64
N GLN A 645 -40.49 6.98 -12.32
CA GLN A 645 -39.71 8.15 -12.67
C GLN A 645 -38.34 8.14 -12.03
N ASP A 646 -38.18 7.54 -10.84
CA ASP A 646 -36.86 7.37 -10.21
C ASP A 646 -35.93 6.51 -11.07
N MET A 647 -36.47 5.42 -11.64
CA MET A 647 -35.69 4.52 -12.52
C MET A 647 -35.40 5.17 -13.88
N GLU A 648 -36.31 5.94 -14.44
CA GLU A 648 -36.11 6.69 -15.69
C GLU A 648 -35.02 7.77 -15.52
N LEU A 649 -35.03 8.48 -14.41
CA LEU A 649 -33.98 9.45 -14.08
C LEU A 649 -32.64 8.76 -13.81
N ALA A 650 -32.64 7.60 -13.17
CA ALA A 650 -31.45 6.80 -12.96
C ALA A 650 -30.83 6.33 -14.29
N GLU A 651 -31.65 5.92 -15.27
CA GLU A 651 -31.23 5.58 -16.62
C GLU A 651 -30.50 6.76 -17.30
N LEU A 652 -31.07 7.97 -17.23
CA LEU A 652 -30.42 9.16 -17.77
C LEU A 652 -29.09 9.49 -17.09
N CYS A 653 -29.01 9.28 -15.78
CA CYS A 653 -27.76 9.45 -15.05
C CYS A 653 -26.72 8.40 -15.45
N LEU A 654 -27.12 7.14 -15.62
CA LEU A 654 -26.22 6.08 -16.08
C LEU A 654 -25.70 6.32 -17.50
N LEU A 655 -26.57 6.81 -18.40
CA LEU A 655 -26.15 7.20 -19.74
C LEU A 655 -25.04 8.26 -19.68
N LYS A 656 -25.25 9.34 -18.92
CA LYS A 656 -24.22 10.37 -18.72
C LYS A 656 -22.95 9.82 -18.09
N SER A 657 -23.09 8.98 -17.05
CA SER A 657 -21.94 8.33 -16.41
C SER A 657 -21.12 7.53 -17.44
N CYS A 658 -21.77 6.74 -18.29
CA CYS A 658 -21.12 5.97 -19.35
C CYS A 658 -20.41 6.87 -20.37
N ASP A 659 -21.00 8.01 -20.74
CA ASP A 659 -20.39 8.99 -21.64
C ASP A 659 -19.15 9.65 -21.05
N GLU A 660 -19.15 9.99 -19.76
CA GLU A 660 -17.98 10.54 -19.07
C GLU A 660 -16.85 9.50 -18.95
N PHE A 661 -17.21 8.23 -18.72
CA PHE A 661 -16.20 7.16 -18.72
C PHE A 661 -15.60 6.91 -20.12
N ARG A 662 -16.37 7.09 -21.19
CA ARG A 662 -15.86 7.01 -22.56
C ARG A 662 -14.80 8.10 -22.81
N LYS A 663 -15.08 9.36 -22.40
CA LYS A 663 -14.12 10.46 -22.50
C LYS A 663 -12.85 10.16 -21.71
N LEU A 664 -13.00 9.60 -20.50
CA LEU A 664 -11.86 9.15 -19.70
C LEU A 664 -11.03 8.07 -20.43
N ALA A 665 -11.69 7.08 -21.05
CA ALA A 665 -11.02 6.05 -21.82
C ALA A 665 -10.25 6.65 -23.03
N ASP A 666 -10.86 7.61 -23.74
CA ASP A 666 -10.24 8.28 -24.90
C ASP A 666 -9.01 9.13 -24.51
N LEU A 667 -9.04 9.77 -23.33
CA LEU A 667 -7.91 10.53 -22.79
C LEU A 667 -6.75 9.60 -22.39
N THR A 668 -7.06 8.50 -21.74
CA THR A 668 -6.07 7.56 -21.21
C THR A 668 -5.45 6.67 -22.27
N ASP A 669 -6.14 6.40 -23.37
CA ASP A 669 -5.66 5.58 -24.47
C ASP A 669 -4.36 6.13 -25.11
N LYS A 670 -4.15 7.42 -25.03
CA LYS A 670 -2.98 8.12 -25.59
C LYS A 670 -1.85 8.32 -24.57
N THR A 671 -2.11 8.10 -23.31
CA THR A 671 -1.19 8.50 -22.23
C THR A 671 -0.71 7.36 -21.36
N TYR A 672 -1.46 6.25 -21.28
CA TYR A 672 -1.16 5.15 -20.38
C TYR A 672 -1.22 3.79 -21.04
N HIS A 673 -0.31 2.90 -20.68
CA HIS A 673 -0.36 1.48 -21.06
C HIS A 673 -1.40 0.70 -20.24
N PHE A 674 -1.65 1.10 -18.99
CA PHE A 674 -2.60 0.45 -18.06
C PHE A 674 -2.96 1.40 -16.91
N ALA A 675 -4.10 1.12 -16.27
CA ALA A 675 -4.59 1.89 -15.12
C ALA A 675 -3.96 1.47 -13.80
N ASN A 676 -3.52 0.23 -13.69
CA ASN A 676 -3.08 -0.32 -12.41
C ASN A 676 -1.92 -1.30 -12.58
N SER A 677 -1.03 -1.30 -11.62
CA SER A 677 0.14 -2.15 -11.56
C SER A 677 0.00 -3.35 -10.64
N MET A 678 -1.09 -3.47 -9.89
CA MET A 678 -1.28 -4.57 -8.96
C MET A 678 -1.85 -5.81 -9.66
N GLN A 679 -1.58 -6.99 -9.09
CA GLN A 679 -2.17 -8.26 -9.54
C GLN A 679 -3.69 -8.19 -9.56
N THR A 680 -4.28 -8.50 -10.70
CA THR A 680 -5.72 -8.43 -10.89
C THR A 680 -6.49 -9.52 -10.15
N GLY A 681 -5.85 -10.64 -9.82
CA GLY A 681 -6.44 -11.69 -8.99
C GLY A 681 -6.92 -11.20 -7.63
N HIS A 682 -6.26 -10.19 -7.07
CA HIS A 682 -6.63 -9.58 -5.81
C HIS A 682 -7.68 -8.47 -5.94
N ARG A 683 -7.99 -8.02 -7.16
CA ARG A 683 -8.92 -6.91 -7.34
C ARG A 683 -10.36 -7.40 -7.30
N LYS A 684 -11.17 -6.68 -6.57
CA LYS A 684 -12.61 -6.92 -6.46
C LYS A 684 -13.42 -5.98 -7.35
N ILE A 685 -12.84 -4.83 -7.75
CA ILE A 685 -13.56 -3.74 -8.38
C ILE A 685 -12.73 -3.16 -9.52
N PRO A 686 -13.33 -2.90 -10.67
CA PRO A 686 -14.68 -3.29 -11.10
C PRO A 686 -14.80 -4.78 -11.44
N PHE A 687 -13.65 -5.44 -11.67
CA PHE A 687 -13.61 -6.84 -12.03
C PHE A 687 -13.37 -7.71 -10.80
N PRO A 688 -14.20 -8.69 -10.51
CA PRO A 688 -13.83 -9.76 -9.62
C PRO A 688 -12.66 -10.54 -10.26
N GLY A 689 -11.68 -10.86 -9.44
CA GLY A 689 -10.38 -11.41 -9.77
C GLY A 689 -10.22 -12.19 -11.06
N ALA A 690 -9.10 -12.01 -11.74
CA ALA A 690 -8.76 -12.81 -12.89
C ALA A 690 -8.64 -14.27 -12.47
N ALA A 691 -9.38 -15.12 -13.14
CA ALA A 691 -9.23 -16.56 -12.96
C ALA A 691 -7.76 -16.94 -13.15
N ASN A 692 -7.19 -17.74 -12.23
CA ASN A 692 -5.87 -18.35 -12.30
C ASN A 692 -4.67 -17.56 -11.75
N GLY A 693 -4.87 -16.47 -11.00
CA GLY A 693 -3.75 -15.74 -10.38
C GLY A 693 -2.74 -15.13 -11.36
N VAL A 694 -3.06 -15.13 -12.65
CA VAL A 694 -2.28 -14.44 -13.67
C VAL A 694 -2.79 -13.02 -13.71
N GLY A 695 -2.01 -12.09 -13.12
CA GLY A 695 -2.33 -10.68 -13.14
C GLY A 695 -2.29 -10.13 -14.55
N THR A 696 -3.33 -9.41 -14.93
CA THR A 696 -3.32 -8.54 -16.09
C THR A 696 -3.55 -7.12 -15.62
N ASN A 697 -2.75 -6.19 -16.12
CA ASN A 697 -3.04 -4.78 -15.91
C ASN A 697 -4.22 -4.41 -16.80
N TYR A 698 -5.22 -3.71 -16.25
CA TYR A 698 -6.37 -3.27 -17.02
C TYR A 698 -6.20 -1.84 -17.53
N HIS A 699 -6.80 -1.61 -18.71
CA HIS A 699 -6.94 -0.28 -19.29
C HIS A 699 -8.42 0.14 -19.31
N TRP A 700 -8.70 1.45 -19.30
CA TRP A 700 -10.08 1.98 -19.31
C TRP A 700 -10.89 1.53 -20.52
N SER A 701 -10.25 1.44 -21.69
CA SER A 701 -10.89 0.91 -22.91
C SER A 701 -11.36 -0.54 -22.76
N GLN A 702 -10.71 -1.35 -21.92
CA GLN A 702 -11.13 -2.71 -21.60
C GLN A 702 -12.30 -2.75 -20.61
N VAL A 703 -12.46 -1.68 -19.80
CA VAL A 703 -13.52 -1.56 -18.78
C VAL A 703 -14.79 -0.92 -19.36
N LEU A 704 -14.65 -0.03 -20.34
CA LEU A 704 -15.79 0.66 -20.95
C LEU A 704 -16.93 -0.26 -21.41
N PRO A 705 -16.67 -1.43 -22.06
CA PRO A 705 -17.73 -2.38 -22.42
C PRO A 705 -18.55 -2.89 -21.23
N LEU A 706 -17.95 -2.97 -20.03
CA LEU A 706 -18.67 -3.35 -18.81
C LEU A 706 -19.77 -2.33 -18.47
N TYR A 707 -19.44 -1.04 -18.54
CA TYR A 707 -20.41 0.03 -18.24
C TYR A 707 -21.44 0.22 -19.35
N GLN A 708 -21.07 -0.03 -20.61
CA GLN A 708 -22.03 -0.07 -21.72
C GLN A 708 -23.04 -1.20 -21.55
N LYS A 709 -22.57 -2.38 -21.15
CA LYS A 709 -23.45 -3.50 -20.83
C LYS A 709 -24.34 -3.21 -19.62
N GLU A 710 -23.80 -2.63 -18.56
CA GLU A 710 -24.58 -2.20 -17.38
C GLU A 710 -25.73 -1.27 -17.77
N LEU A 711 -25.45 -0.28 -18.61
CA LEU A 711 -26.47 0.64 -19.12
C LEU A 711 -27.55 -0.11 -19.93
N ALA A 712 -27.16 -0.98 -20.85
CA ALA A 712 -28.11 -1.75 -21.66
C ALA A 712 -28.99 -2.68 -20.80
N ASP A 713 -28.39 -3.36 -19.83
CA ASP A 713 -29.11 -4.23 -18.89
C ASP A 713 -30.09 -3.42 -18.02
N PHE A 714 -29.69 -2.21 -17.60
CA PHE A 714 -30.55 -1.31 -16.83
C PHE A 714 -31.72 -0.77 -17.65
N GLN A 715 -31.48 -0.39 -18.90
CA GLN A 715 -32.53 0.03 -19.85
C GLN A 715 -33.55 -1.06 -20.06
N ALA A 716 -33.13 -2.30 -20.27
CA ALA A 716 -34.02 -3.45 -20.37
C ALA A 716 -34.86 -3.65 -19.10
N ALA A 717 -34.24 -3.45 -17.91
CA ALA A 717 -34.96 -3.53 -16.63
C ALA A 717 -36.01 -2.41 -16.47
N VAL A 718 -35.73 -1.18 -16.88
CA VAL A 718 -36.70 -0.06 -16.85
C VAL A 718 -37.87 -0.36 -17.78
N VAL A 719 -37.64 -0.85 -18.99
CA VAL A 719 -38.69 -1.27 -19.93
C VAL A 719 -39.57 -2.36 -19.29
N TRP A 720 -38.97 -3.37 -18.68
CA TRP A 720 -39.69 -4.44 -18.00
C TRP A 720 -40.58 -3.89 -16.85
N LEU A 721 -40.03 -3.02 -16.01
CA LEU A 721 -40.77 -2.38 -14.91
C LEU A 721 -41.98 -1.63 -15.39
N LYS A 722 -41.87 -0.84 -16.46
CA LYS A 722 -43.01 -0.10 -17.08
C LYS A 722 -44.12 -1.03 -17.55
N GLN A 723 -43.78 -2.17 -18.10
CA GLN A 723 -44.73 -3.15 -18.61
C GLN A 723 -45.43 -3.95 -17.49
N ASN A 724 -44.78 -4.05 -16.30
CA ASN A 724 -45.26 -4.88 -15.19
C ASN A 724 -45.64 -4.08 -13.93
N THR A 725 -45.90 -2.78 -14.06
CA THR A 725 -46.23 -1.88 -12.94
C THR A 725 -47.41 -2.36 -12.09
N ASN A 726 -48.35 -3.08 -12.69
CA ASN A 726 -49.53 -3.63 -11.97
C ASN A 726 -49.21 -4.85 -11.09
N LEU A 727 -48.05 -5.50 -11.27
CA LEU A 727 -47.62 -6.66 -10.45
C LEU A 727 -46.90 -6.22 -9.15
N LEU A 728 -46.37 -5.00 -9.12
CA LEU A 728 -45.58 -4.48 -8.01
C LEU A 728 -46.42 -3.78 -6.92
N SER A 729 -47.69 -3.41 -7.25
CA SER A 729 -48.63 -2.83 -6.30
C SER A 729 -49.20 -3.85 -5.28
N ALA A 730 -48.89 -5.12 -5.42
CA ALA A 730 -49.29 -6.20 -4.51
C ALA A 730 -48.08 -6.71 -3.68
N GLY A 731 -47.49 -5.84 -2.88
CA GLY A 731 -46.76 -6.19 -1.66
C GLY A 731 -45.58 -7.15 -1.79
N GLN A 732 -44.58 -6.85 -2.59
CA GLN A 732 -43.27 -7.46 -2.45
C GLN A 732 -42.15 -6.40 -2.46
N SER A 733 -41.61 -6.13 -1.27
CA SER A 733 -40.40 -5.37 -1.08
C SER A 733 -39.19 -6.27 -1.47
N SER A 734 -38.58 -6.02 -2.61
CA SER A 734 -37.22 -6.47 -2.83
C SER A 734 -36.61 -5.69 -3.97
N ALA A 735 -35.69 -4.81 -3.64
CA ALA A 735 -34.84 -4.12 -4.61
C ALA A 735 -33.69 -5.03 -5.04
N SER A 736 -33.99 -5.93 -5.93
CA SER A 736 -33.00 -6.42 -6.87
C SER A 736 -33.50 -6.09 -8.27
N VAL A 737 -32.66 -5.41 -9.05
CA VAL A 737 -32.87 -5.38 -10.52
C VAL A 737 -33.18 -6.81 -10.94
N PRO A 738 -34.35 -7.09 -11.60
CA PRO A 738 -34.65 -8.44 -11.99
C PRO A 738 -33.53 -8.93 -12.91
N LYS A 739 -32.63 -9.76 -12.39
CA LYS A 739 -31.89 -10.65 -13.28
C LYS A 739 -32.95 -11.46 -13.99
N ALA A 740 -32.83 -11.59 -15.31
CA ALA A 740 -33.60 -12.57 -16.06
C ALA A 740 -33.59 -13.84 -15.23
N THR A 741 -34.75 -14.24 -14.70
CA THR A 741 -34.88 -15.39 -13.82
C THR A 741 -34.41 -16.57 -14.62
N MET A 742 -33.20 -17.03 -14.32
CA MET A 742 -32.64 -18.23 -14.92
C MET A 742 -33.57 -19.36 -14.48
N ASP A 743 -34.18 -20.07 -15.43
CA ASP A 743 -35.07 -21.19 -15.13
C ASP A 743 -34.25 -22.28 -14.43
N GLU A 744 -34.35 -22.33 -13.10
CA GLU A 744 -33.56 -23.27 -12.25
C GLU A 744 -33.81 -24.72 -12.67
N SER A 745 -34.92 -25.03 -13.34
CA SER A 745 -35.21 -26.40 -13.85
C SER A 745 -34.23 -26.85 -14.94
N LYS A 746 -33.51 -25.92 -15.54
CA LYS A 746 -32.50 -26.18 -16.58
C LYS A 746 -31.07 -26.27 -16.01
N ILE A 747 -30.88 -25.96 -14.74
CA ILE A 747 -29.57 -26.04 -14.09
C ILE A 747 -29.32 -27.50 -13.69
N GLN A 748 -28.23 -28.06 -14.20
CA GLN A 748 -27.82 -29.41 -13.84
C GLN A 748 -26.91 -29.38 -12.61
N PRO A 749 -27.02 -30.38 -11.73
CA PRO A 749 -26.04 -30.59 -10.66
C PRO A 749 -24.62 -30.72 -11.20
N TRP A 750 -23.66 -30.20 -10.46
CA TRP A 750 -22.25 -30.36 -10.81
C TRP A 750 -21.79 -31.82 -10.65
N SER A 751 -20.79 -32.22 -11.43
CA SER A 751 -20.19 -33.53 -11.32
C SER A 751 -19.43 -33.68 -10.01
N VAL A 752 -19.50 -34.83 -9.37
CA VAL A 752 -18.81 -35.19 -8.13
C VAL A 752 -17.40 -35.71 -8.46
N SER A 753 -16.38 -35.20 -7.76
CA SER A 753 -15.04 -35.78 -7.79
C SER A 753 -14.84 -36.76 -6.67
N PRO A 754 -14.14 -37.91 -6.91
CA PRO A 754 -13.77 -38.82 -5.85
C PRO A 754 -12.88 -38.15 -4.81
N LEU A 755 -13.19 -38.36 -3.53
CA LEU A 755 -12.41 -37.88 -2.40
C LEU A 755 -12.24 -39.01 -1.39
N LYS A 756 -10.99 -39.17 -0.89
CA LYS A 756 -10.71 -40.05 0.24
C LYS A 756 -10.51 -39.19 1.48
N LEU A 757 -11.49 -39.21 2.39
CA LEU A 757 -11.38 -38.49 3.66
C LEU A 757 -10.38 -39.20 4.58
N ILE A 758 -9.45 -38.47 5.16
CA ILE A 758 -8.40 -38.95 6.07
C ILE A 758 -8.72 -38.62 7.52
N SER A 759 -9.36 -37.48 7.76
CA SER A 759 -9.77 -37.05 9.10
C SER A 759 -10.72 -38.05 9.74
N THR A 760 -10.48 -38.39 11.02
CA THR A 760 -11.29 -39.31 11.81
C THR A 760 -12.44 -38.63 12.56
N ASN A 761 -12.41 -37.29 12.65
CA ASN A 761 -13.43 -36.45 13.32
C ASN A 761 -14.41 -35.80 12.34
N ALA A 762 -14.41 -36.27 11.10
CA ALA A 762 -15.30 -35.81 10.04
C ALA A 762 -15.78 -37.02 9.23
N GLU A 763 -16.94 -36.90 8.57
CA GLU A 763 -17.49 -37.94 7.70
C GLU A 763 -18.10 -37.31 6.45
N THR A 764 -18.17 -38.06 5.39
CA THR A 764 -18.83 -37.64 4.14
C THR A 764 -20.35 -37.78 4.23
N TYR A 765 -21.06 -36.87 3.54
CA TYR A 765 -22.53 -36.98 3.40
C TYR A 765 -22.98 -36.51 2.02
N GLU A 766 -24.14 -36.92 1.59
CA GLU A 766 -24.75 -36.45 0.36
C GLU A 766 -25.44 -35.11 0.58
N VAL A 767 -25.11 -34.12 -0.18
CA VAL A 767 -25.71 -32.77 -0.12
C VAL A 767 -27.03 -32.77 -0.84
N LYS A 768 -28.12 -32.70 -0.07
CA LYS A 768 -29.50 -32.70 -0.59
C LYS A 768 -30.44 -32.09 0.45
N LEU A 769 -31.66 -31.75 0.06
CA LEU A 769 -32.70 -31.30 0.99
C LEU A 769 -32.90 -32.35 2.09
N GLY A 770 -33.02 -31.91 3.34
CA GLY A 770 -33.15 -32.73 4.54
C GLY A 770 -31.82 -33.33 5.06
N ALA A 771 -30.70 -33.16 4.36
CA ALA A 771 -29.40 -33.63 4.82
C ALA A 771 -28.90 -32.77 6.00
N ARG A 772 -28.13 -33.42 6.91
CA ARG A 772 -27.52 -32.78 8.07
C ARG A 772 -26.06 -32.44 7.79
N PRO A 773 -25.68 -31.16 7.75
CA PRO A 773 -24.30 -30.73 7.47
C PRO A 773 -23.36 -30.78 8.68
N PHE A 774 -23.86 -31.08 9.90
CA PHE A 774 -23.09 -31.22 11.12
C PHE A 774 -23.35 -32.57 11.80
N VAL A 775 -22.32 -33.14 12.44
CA VAL A 775 -22.44 -34.43 13.15
C VAL A 775 -23.16 -34.32 14.48
N ASP A 776 -23.09 -33.15 15.12
CA ASP A 776 -23.56 -32.87 16.49
C ASP A 776 -24.80 -31.96 16.55
N ARG A 777 -25.43 -31.66 15.40
CA ARG A 777 -26.65 -30.85 15.32
C ARG A 777 -27.75 -31.55 14.51
N LYS A 778 -28.99 -31.27 14.85
CA LYS A 778 -30.18 -31.74 14.12
C LYS A 778 -30.56 -30.84 12.92
N TYR A 779 -29.79 -29.78 12.68
CA TYR A 779 -30.02 -28.85 11.60
C TYR A 779 -30.02 -29.54 10.25
N THR A 780 -31.00 -29.24 9.41
CA THR A 780 -31.15 -29.80 8.08
C THR A 780 -31.11 -28.72 6.98
N ILE A 781 -30.71 -29.11 5.80
CA ILE A 781 -30.76 -28.25 4.61
C ILE A 781 -32.22 -28.14 4.18
N THR A 782 -32.78 -26.92 4.22
CA THR A 782 -34.18 -26.64 3.86
C THR A 782 -34.34 -26.03 2.47
N GLU A 783 -33.32 -25.30 1.99
CA GLU A 783 -33.27 -24.83 0.61
C GLU A 783 -31.86 -25.06 0.05
N LEU A 784 -31.76 -25.41 -1.24
CA LEU A 784 -30.50 -25.78 -1.87
C LEU A 784 -30.45 -25.31 -3.32
N ALA A 785 -29.34 -24.72 -3.74
CA ALA A 785 -29.07 -24.41 -5.13
C ALA A 785 -28.94 -25.72 -5.95
N PRO A 786 -29.57 -25.79 -7.15
CA PRO A 786 -29.61 -27.03 -7.93
C PRO A 786 -28.25 -27.64 -8.23
N GLU A 787 -27.22 -26.82 -8.44
CA GLU A 787 -25.85 -27.24 -8.75
C GLU A 787 -25.22 -28.07 -7.64
N LEU A 788 -25.63 -27.88 -6.40
CA LEU A 788 -25.07 -28.52 -5.21
C LEU A 788 -25.73 -29.87 -4.92
N ASN A 789 -26.86 -30.15 -5.52
CA ASN A 789 -27.64 -31.35 -5.22
C ASN A 789 -26.91 -32.63 -5.66
N GLY A 790 -26.79 -33.60 -4.75
CA GLY A 790 -26.09 -34.83 -4.98
C GLY A 790 -24.57 -34.80 -4.85
N LEU A 791 -23.98 -33.65 -4.50
CA LEU A 791 -22.54 -33.55 -4.24
C LEU A 791 -22.16 -34.28 -2.95
N THR A 792 -20.91 -34.74 -2.88
CA THR A 792 -20.31 -35.30 -1.66
C THR A 792 -19.74 -34.22 -0.80
N GLY A 793 -20.46 -33.84 0.25
CA GLY A 793 -20.01 -32.86 1.28
C GLY A 793 -19.24 -33.57 2.40
N ILE A 794 -18.62 -32.79 3.27
CA ILE A 794 -17.94 -33.27 4.48
C ILE A 794 -18.56 -32.59 5.69
N ARG A 795 -19.00 -33.34 6.67
CA ARG A 795 -19.58 -32.83 7.91
C ARG A 795 -18.71 -33.14 9.13
N PHE A 796 -18.70 -32.24 10.07
CA PHE A 796 -17.90 -32.25 11.31
C PHE A 796 -18.71 -31.60 12.45
N SER A 797 -18.14 -31.53 13.64
CA SER A 797 -18.82 -30.96 14.80
C SER A 797 -18.94 -29.44 14.69
N HIS A 798 -20.17 -28.94 14.72
CA HIS A 798 -20.46 -27.51 14.81
C HIS A 798 -19.88 -26.88 16.09
N GLU A 799 -19.98 -27.58 17.23
CA GLU A 799 -19.52 -27.10 18.53
C GLU A 799 -17.99 -26.98 18.58
N GLU A 800 -17.27 -27.92 17.97
CA GLU A 800 -15.79 -27.82 17.87
C GLU A 800 -15.36 -26.65 17.00
N ALA A 801 -15.99 -26.46 15.87
CA ALA A 801 -15.69 -25.35 14.97
C ALA A 801 -15.99 -23.99 15.61
N LYS A 802 -17.15 -23.86 16.27
CA LYS A 802 -17.59 -22.66 16.99
C LYS A 802 -16.63 -22.24 18.12
N ASN A 803 -16.12 -23.18 18.89
CA ASN A 803 -15.25 -22.90 20.03
C ASN A 803 -13.80 -22.58 19.65
N GLY A 804 -13.53 -22.37 18.38
CA GLY A 804 -12.19 -22.01 17.89
C GLY A 804 -11.21 -23.18 17.95
N ARG A 805 -11.67 -24.41 18.14
CA ARG A 805 -10.89 -25.60 17.89
C ARG A 805 -10.84 -25.76 16.37
N TYR A 806 -9.66 -25.62 15.85
CA TYR A 806 -9.41 -25.88 14.45
C TYR A 806 -9.85 -27.31 14.12
N VAL A 807 -10.80 -27.46 13.21
CA VAL A 807 -11.20 -28.77 12.68
C VAL A 807 -10.44 -28.98 11.37
N PRO A 808 -9.26 -29.64 11.40
CA PRO A 808 -8.53 -29.91 10.19
C PRO A 808 -9.28 -30.99 9.41
N VAL A 809 -9.78 -30.63 8.24
CA VAL A 809 -10.31 -31.61 7.30
C VAL A 809 -9.16 -32.04 6.40
N GLU A 810 -8.62 -33.23 6.64
CA GLU A 810 -7.59 -33.85 5.79
C GLU A 810 -8.24 -34.83 4.79
N PHE A 811 -7.84 -34.70 3.55
CA PHE A 811 -8.34 -35.52 2.46
C PHE A 811 -7.28 -35.76 1.39
N GLU A 812 -7.52 -36.78 0.56
CA GLU A 812 -6.69 -37.12 -0.59
C GLU A 812 -7.55 -37.15 -1.86
N VAL A 813 -7.01 -36.52 -2.92
CA VAL A 813 -7.66 -36.49 -4.24
C VAL A 813 -6.69 -36.93 -5.32
N THR A 814 -7.22 -37.61 -6.35
CA THR A 814 -6.42 -38.18 -7.45
C THR A 814 -6.42 -37.33 -8.72
N GLU A 815 -7.26 -36.32 -8.77
CA GLU A 815 -7.37 -35.38 -9.88
C GLU A 815 -7.44 -33.94 -9.34
N PRO A 816 -7.17 -32.89 -10.15
CA PRO A 816 -7.36 -31.51 -9.74
C PRO A 816 -8.84 -31.24 -9.41
N VAL A 817 -9.11 -30.71 -8.22
CA VAL A 817 -10.47 -30.48 -7.71
C VAL A 817 -10.69 -29.07 -7.18
N ARG A 818 -11.97 -28.73 -6.98
CA ARG A 818 -12.40 -27.61 -6.15
C ARG A 818 -13.25 -28.11 -5.00
N VAL A 819 -12.88 -27.70 -3.78
CA VAL A 819 -13.65 -27.93 -2.56
C VAL A 819 -14.60 -26.76 -2.36
N LEU A 820 -15.89 -27.04 -2.24
CA LEU A 820 -16.94 -26.02 -2.07
C LEU A 820 -17.19 -25.77 -0.59
N VAL A 821 -16.77 -24.60 -0.12
CA VAL A 821 -16.92 -24.17 1.29
C VAL A 821 -18.05 -23.16 1.39
N GLY A 822 -18.97 -23.41 2.30
CA GLY A 822 -20.10 -22.54 2.59
C GLY A 822 -19.84 -21.67 3.82
N TYR A 823 -19.92 -20.35 3.64
CA TYR A 823 -19.82 -19.35 4.70
C TYR A 823 -21.19 -18.78 5.03
N PHE A 824 -21.51 -18.69 6.30
CA PHE A 824 -22.79 -18.14 6.78
C PHE A 824 -22.77 -16.62 6.67
N GLN A 825 -23.85 -16.02 6.22
CA GLN A 825 -24.02 -14.58 6.07
C GLN A 825 -24.36 -13.92 7.41
N ASN A 826 -23.39 -13.95 8.34
CA ASN A 826 -23.56 -13.33 9.66
C ASN A 826 -22.18 -12.97 10.23
N GLU A 827 -22.07 -11.77 10.81
CA GLU A 827 -20.83 -11.19 11.34
C GLU A 827 -20.50 -11.63 12.79
N ARG A 828 -21.32 -12.49 13.42
CA ARG A 828 -21.05 -12.96 14.78
C ARG A 828 -19.89 -13.98 14.77
N ASP A 829 -19.05 -13.95 15.79
CA ASP A 829 -17.92 -14.87 16.00
C ASP A 829 -18.29 -16.37 16.03
N LEU A 830 -19.57 -16.67 16.05
CA LEU A 830 -20.12 -18.01 15.93
C LEU A 830 -19.84 -18.63 14.55
N TRP A 831 -19.77 -17.77 13.51
CA TRP A 831 -19.64 -18.17 12.12
C TRP A 831 -18.29 -17.79 11.59
N LEU A 832 -17.68 -18.70 10.85
CA LEU A 832 -16.41 -18.42 10.17
C LEU A 832 -16.62 -17.29 9.15
N GLN A 833 -15.86 -16.23 9.32
CA GLN A 833 -15.91 -15.10 8.41
C GLN A 833 -15.20 -15.41 7.09
N VAL A 834 -15.71 -14.85 6.00
CA VAL A 834 -15.08 -14.97 4.68
C VAL A 834 -13.64 -14.46 4.78
N PRO A 835 -12.64 -15.20 4.24
CA PRO A 835 -11.27 -14.75 4.30
C PRO A 835 -11.13 -13.37 3.65
N ASN A 836 -10.59 -12.43 4.40
CA ASN A 836 -10.21 -11.14 3.88
C ASN A 836 -8.83 -11.26 3.23
N LEU A 837 -8.65 -10.72 2.04
CA LEU A 837 -7.36 -10.72 1.32
C LEU A 837 -6.23 -10.07 2.14
N ASP A 838 -6.58 -9.18 3.05
CA ASP A 838 -5.61 -8.52 3.93
C ASP A 838 -5.06 -9.44 5.03
N PHE A 839 -5.80 -10.48 5.38
CA PHE A 839 -5.46 -11.41 6.46
C PHE A 839 -5.16 -12.83 5.98
N ALA A 840 -5.44 -13.13 4.71
CA ALA A 840 -5.36 -14.48 4.20
C ALA A 840 -4.87 -14.54 2.76
N SER A 841 -3.59 -14.27 2.57
CA SER A 841 -2.95 -14.47 1.26
C SER A 841 -3.15 -15.90 0.73
N GLN A 842 -3.24 -16.89 1.62
CA GLN A 842 -3.50 -18.30 1.26
C GLN A 842 -4.88 -18.57 0.65
N ALA A 843 -5.91 -17.83 1.07
CA ALA A 843 -7.26 -18.04 0.52
C ALA A 843 -7.33 -17.64 -0.95
N ASP A 844 -6.56 -16.62 -1.34
CA ASP A 844 -6.47 -16.17 -2.72
C ASP A 844 -5.70 -17.16 -3.59
N GLU A 845 -4.65 -17.80 -3.06
CA GLU A 845 -3.87 -18.82 -3.77
C GLU A 845 -4.74 -19.96 -4.32
N ARG A 846 -5.77 -20.34 -3.57
CA ARG A 846 -6.71 -21.40 -3.94
C ARG A 846 -7.97 -20.87 -4.63
N GLY A 847 -8.12 -19.56 -4.82
CA GLY A 847 -9.29 -18.94 -5.43
C GLY A 847 -10.52 -18.88 -4.53
N GLY A 848 -10.36 -19.11 -3.21
CA GLY A 848 -11.47 -19.21 -2.25
C GLY A 848 -12.04 -17.89 -1.76
N VAL A 849 -11.48 -16.75 -2.14
CA VAL A 849 -11.93 -15.43 -1.68
C VAL A 849 -13.23 -15.00 -2.34
N ASP A 850 -13.42 -15.38 -3.59
CA ASP A 850 -14.60 -14.98 -4.37
C ASP A 850 -15.82 -15.85 -4.06
N VAL A 851 -16.97 -15.19 -3.88
CA VAL A 851 -18.26 -15.89 -3.79
C VAL A 851 -18.59 -16.51 -5.14
N LEU A 852 -18.77 -17.81 -5.16
CA LEU A 852 -19.22 -18.56 -6.34
C LEU A 852 -20.75 -18.54 -6.46
N LEU A 853 -21.44 -19.01 -5.42
CA LEU A 853 -22.90 -18.95 -5.35
C LEU A 853 -23.31 -18.15 -4.11
N ARG A 854 -24.10 -17.11 -4.33
CA ARG A 854 -24.71 -16.34 -3.23
C ARG A 854 -26.04 -16.97 -2.85
N ASN A 855 -26.39 -16.88 -1.58
CA ASN A 855 -27.67 -17.39 -1.09
C ASN A 855 -27.94 -18.82 -1.63
N ALA A 856 -26.94 -19.68 -1.51
CA ALA A 856 -26.95 -20.99 -2.16
C ALA A 856 -27.65 -22.06 -1.34
N VAL A 857 -27.60 -21.95 -0.01
CA VAL A 857 -28.15 -22.95 0.92
C VAL A 857 -28.79 -22.26 2.11
N VAL A 858 -29.94 -22.77 2.54
CA VAL A 858 -30.55 -22.45 3.84
C VAL A 858 -30.51 -23.71 4.71
N ILE A 859 -30.06 -23.56 5.93
CA ILE A 859 -29.99 -24.60 6.95
C ILE A 859 -30.84 -24.15 8.15
N ASP A 860 -31.62 -25.05 8.73
CA ASP A 860 -32.44 -24.73 9.91
C ASP A 860 -31.66 -24.01 10.98
N GLU A 861 -32.24 -22.97 11.59
CA GLU A 861 -31.66 -22.17 12.67
C GLU A 861 -30.33 -21.46 12.31
N CYS A 862 -29.94 -21.47 11.03
CA CYS A 862 -28.71 -20.86 10.56
C CYS A 862 -28.97 -19.72 9.57
N PRO A 863 -28.05 -18.72 9.47
CA PRO A 863 -28.11 -17.73 8.40
C PRO A 863 -27.96 -18.37 7.00
N PRO A 864 -28.40 -17.71 5.92
CA PRO A 864 -28.13 -18.16 4.56
C PRO A 864 -26.64 -18.36 4.28
N VAL A 865 -26.32 -19.27 3.38
CA VAL A 865 -24.92 -19.67 3.08
C VAL A 865 -24.51 -19.20 1.70
N ASN A 866 -23.38 -18.55 1.61
CA ASN A 866 -22.64 -18.28 0.37
C ASN A 866 -21.57 -19.37 0.15
N VAL A 867 -21.40 -19.81 -1.09
CA VAL A 867 -20.44 -20.86 -1.46
C VAL A 867 -19.23 -20.26 -2.14
N HIS A 868 -18.07 -20.68 -1.70
CA HIS A 868 -16.75 -20.36 -2.24
C HIS A 868 -16.06 -21.64 -2.73
N ALA A 869 -15.16 -21.54 -3.70
CA ALA A 869 -14.50 -22.70 -4.31
C ALA A 869 -12.98 -22.62 -4.15
N PHE A 870 -12.41 -23.59 -3.45
CA PHE A 870 -10.98 -23.69 -3.18
C PHE A 870 -10.34 -24.78 -4.05
N ARG A 871 -9.29 -24.45 -4.79
CA ARG A 871 -8.56 -25.35 -5.70
C ARG A 871 -7.55 -26.21 -4.95
N PHE A 872 -7.47 -27.47 -5.36
CA PHE A 872 -6.47 -28.44 -4.88
C PHE A 872 -5.98 -29.30 -6.03
N GLU A 873 -4.66 -29.49 -6.11
CA GLU A 873 -4.00 -30.40 -7.04
C GLU A 873 -4.08 -31.83 -6.52
N PRO A 874 -3.81 -32.87 -7.35
CA PRO A 874 -3.77 -34.24 -6.87
C PRO A 874 -2.82 -34.43 -5.70
N GLY A 875 -3.23 -35.23 -4.70
CA GLY A 875 -2.42 -35.51 -3.51
C GLY A 875 -3.19 -35.45 -2.20
N ARG A 876 -2.45 -35.50 -1.10
CA ARG A 876 -2.99 -35.37 0.25
C ARG A 876 -2.95 -33.90 0.69
N HIS A 877 -4.09 -33.43 1.16
CA HIS A 877 -4.30 -32.03 1.53
C HIS A 877 -4.96 -31.88 2.89
N LYS A 878 -4.75 -30.73 3.49
CA LYS A 878 -5.44 -30.25 4.67
C LYS A 878 -6.17 -28.95 4.30
N LEU A 879 -7.48 -28.94 4.49
CA LEU A 879 -8.27 -27.71 4.35
C LEU A 879 -8.04 -26.86 5.60
N GLU A 880 -7.24 -25.83 5.44
CA GLU A 880 -6.95 -24.85 6.50
C GLU A 880 -7.71 -23.58 6.18
N LEU A 881 -8.74 -23.28 6.95
CA LEU A 881 -9.48 -22.04 6.86
C LEU A 881 -9.08 -21.13 8.03
N ILE A 882 -8.85 -19.87 7.73
CA ILE A 882 -8.38 -18.89 8.72
C ILE A 882 -9.57 -18.32 9.46
N GLY A 883 -9.51 -18.29 10.80
CA GLY A 883 -10.51 -17.69 11.66
C GLY A 883 -11.18 -18.67 12.60
N LYS A 884 -12.10 -18.13 13.41
CA LYS A 884 -12.96 -18.88 14.32
C LYS A 884 -14.36 -18.96 13.75
N GLY A 885 -15.09 -19.98 14.10
CA GLY A 885 -16.50 -20.12 13.78
C GLY A 885 -16.84 -21.29 12.89
N SER A 886 -18.11 -21.57 12.78
CA SER A 886 -18.64 -22.70 12.04
C SER A 886 -18.82 -22.37 10.56
N PHE A 887 -18.62 -23.38 9.72
CA PHE A 887 -18.77 -23.34 8.25
C PHE A 887 -19.29 -24.69 7.77
N VAL A 888 -19.57 -24.83 6.49
CA VAL A 888 -19.99 -26.12 5.90
C VAL A 888 -19.17 -26.44 4.67
N ILE A 889 -18.94 -27.73 4.40
CA ILE A 889 -18.31 -28.20 3.17
C ILE A 889 -19.38 -28.93 2.35
N LEU A 890 -19.71 -28.32 1.20
CA LEU A 890 -20.88 -28.65 0.40
C LEU A 890 -20.56 -29.50 -0.85
N GLY A 891 -19.30 -29.82 -1.08
CA GLY A 891 -18.96 -30.70 -2.17
C GLY A 891 -17.52 -30.61 -2.63
N VAL A 892 -17.14 -31.62 -3.44
CA VAL A 892 -15.86 -31.62 -4.15
C VAL A 892 -16.17 -31.91 -5.63
N VAL A 893 -15.74 -31.01 -6.49
CA VAL A 893 -16.00 -31.05 -7.93
C VAL A 893 -14.70 -31.06 -8.73
N PRO A 894 -14.63 -31.71 -9.92
CA PRO A 894 -13.45 -31.65 -10.78
C PRO A 894 -13.14 -30.20 -11.16
N GLN A 895 -11.86 -29.86 -11.28
CA GLN A 895 -11.45 -28.50 -11.69
C GLN A 895 -11.89 -28.18 -13.13
N SER A 896 -12.14 -29.18 -13.96
CA SER A 896 -12.67 -29.09 -15.33
C SER A 896 -14.12 -28.63 -15.40
N VAL A 897 -14.89 -28.75 -14.31
CA VAL A 897 -16.29 -28.28 -14.28
C VAL A 897 -16.32 -26.74 -14.39
N LYS A 898 -17.08 -26.23 -15.35
CA LYS A 898 -17.30 -24.79 -15.50
C LYS A 898 -18.23 -24.32 -14.38
N LEU A 899 -17.67 -23.60 -13.41
CA LEU A 899 -18.43 -23.00 -12.33
C LEU A 899 -18.85 -21.57 -12.72
N GLU A 900 -20.15 -21.29 -12.72
CA GLU A 900 -20.69 -19.98 -13.02
C GLU A 900 -21.08 -19.25 -11.74
N LYS A 901 -20.62 -17.99 -11.59
CA LYS A 901 -20.96 -17.15 -10.44
C LYS A 901 -22.42 -16.69 -10.59
N ARG A 902 -23.25 -16.93 -9.58
CA ARG A 902 -24.62 -16.45 -9.56
C ARG A 902 -25.18 -16.27 -8.14
N ASP A 903 -26.30 -15.59 -8.05
CA ASP A 903 -27.15 -15.55 -6.86
C ASP A 903 -28.22 -16.65 -7.00
N ALA A 904 -28.28 -17.57 -6.06
CA ALA A 904 -29.23 -18.66 -6.05
C ALA A 904 -30.55 -18.29 -5.32
N GLY A 905 -30.60 -17.12 -4.68
CA GLY A 905 -31.80 -16.55 -4.09
C GLY A 905 -32.43 -17.35 -2.93
N LYS A 906 -31.71 -18.31 -2.35
CA LYS A 906 -32.22 -19.14 -1.25
C LYS A 906 -32.24 -18.34 0.06
N GLY A 907 -33.31 -18.46 0.86
CA GLY A 907 -33.48 -17.71 2.11
C GLY A 907 -33.86 -16.25 1.94
N MET A 908 -34.11 -15.78 0.74
CA MET A 908 -34.69 -14.47 0.46
C MET A 908 -36.23 -14.58 0.53
N LYS A 909 -36.82 -14.42 1.72
CA LYS A 909 -38.28 -14.30 1.91
C LYS A 909 -38.62 -12.89 2.38
#